data_74cd525e38bee53936a4dd74634a95a3
#
_entry.id   74cd525e38bee53936a4dd74634a95a3
#
_cell.length_a   1.000
_cell.length_b   1.000
_cell.length_c   1.000
_cell.angle_alpha   90.00
_cell.angle_beta   90.00
_cell.angle_gamma   90.00
#
_symmetry.space_group_name_H-M   'P 1'
#
loop_
_entity.id
_entity.type
_entity.pdbx_description
1 polymer ?
#
loop_
_entity_poly.entity_id
_entity_poly.type
_entity_poly.pdbx_seq_one_letter_code
_entity_poly.pdbx_strand_id
1 'polypeptide(L)'
;MEERGMNERVKKLRKLSVDTQPHIDLERAKSMTKTYEKYEGVLSIPELRGQVLKDYFATKTLYIGEGELIVGEKGDSPQAAPTFPELCCHTVEDMHVMNDRDLINFKVKEEDYKVQEDVMIPYWDKRSTRSRILRAMTPEWKKAYECGIFTEFMEQRGPGHTVGSVKIYEKGFLDYKADIQASIDKLDFMNDPEAFDKKSELEGMKLACDAIMILGERYAAYARELAEKETDETRKKELLQIAANCDVVPAHKPQTYWQAIQMYWFVHLGVTSELNPWDAYSPGRLDQHLNPFYEKDVEDGILDDEKALELLECLWVKFNNQPAPPKVGITLKESSTYTDFANLNTGGITPNGENGVNNVSYLILDCMDEMKLLQPSSNVQISRKTPQKFLKRACEVSRKGWGQPAFYNTEAIIQELMNAGKSLEDARKGGTSGCVETGAFGNEAYILTGYFNIPKIFELTLNNGYDKMSGQQLGLELGYATDFETYEDLFEAFKKQIKYFLDIKIQGSNVIEKIFAEYMPVPFLSIITNDCISRGKDYNGGGARYNTKYLQGVGIGTITDCLSAVKYNVYDKKTFTMAELMQALDDNFEGHDRILNLVRNKTPKYGNDDDYADDIMKEVFEYYRSQVTGRPNMLGGMYRINMLPTTCHVYFGDVMMASPNGRLAHKPE
;
A
#
# COMPACT_ATOMS: atom_id res chain seq x y z
N MET A 1 -34.65 -7.01 -9.10
CA MET A 1 -34.40 -6.11 -7.97
C MET A 1 -34.52 -4.72 -8.57
N GLU A 2 -35.41 -3.89 -8.06
CA GLU A 2 -35.46 -2.47 -8.41
C GLU A 2 -34.07 -1.88 -8.08
N GLU A 3 -33.56 -0.98 -8.90
CA GLU A 3 -32.35 -0.23 -8.59
C GLU A 3 -32.62 0.56 -7.30
N ARG A 4 -32.11 0.09 -6.17
CA ARG A 4 -32.02 0.91 -4.98
C ARG A 4 -31.09 2.07 -5.32
N GLY A 5 -31.40 3.26 -4.90
CA GLY A 5 -30.56 4.43 -5.06
C GLY A 5 -30.11 4.94 -3.71
N MET A 6 -28.92 5.53 -3.66
CA MET A 6 -28.42 6.23 -2.46
C MET A 6 -29.52 7.11 -1.86
N ASN A 7 -29.67 7.11 -0.55
CA ASN A 7 -30.54 8.03 0.14
C ASN A 7 -29.97 9.48 0.13
N GLU A 8 -30.75 10.47 0.52
CA GLU A 8 -30.35 11.88 0.44
C GLU A 8 -29.16 12.23 1.34
N ARG A 9 -28.99 11.57 2.48
CA ARG A 9 -27.83 11.70 3.36
C ARG A 9 -26.56 11.29 2.65
N VAL A 10 -26.56 10.08 2.11
CA VAL A 10 -25.41 9.49 1.41
C VAL A 10 -25.03 10.31 0.18
N LYS A 11 -26.01 10.78 -0.60
CA LYS A 11 -25.77 11.69 -1.73
C LYS A 11 -25.04 12.95 -1.31
N LYS A 12 -25.47 13.58 -0.20
CA LYS A 12 -24.84 14.81 0.33
C LYS A 12 -23.40 14.53 0.80
N LEU A 13 -23.20 13.48 1.60
CA LEU A 13 -21.88 13.10 2.12
C LEU A 13 -20.91 12.74 0.97
N ARG A 14 -21.39 11.94 0.01
CA ARG A 14 -20.61 11.59 -1.19
C ARG A 14 -20.23 12.84 -2.00
N LYS A 15 -21.19 13.74 -2.24
CA LYS A 15 -20.95 14.99 -2.96
C LYS A 15 -19.89 15.84 -2.23
N LEU A 16 -20.03 16.01 -0.93
CA LEU A 16 -19.04 16.74 -0.12
C LEU A 16 -17.65 16.12 -0.24
N SER A 17 -17.54 14.79 -0.11
CA SER A 17 -16.29 14.06 -0.23
C SER A 17 -15.59 14.24 -1.59
N VAL A 18 -16.37 14.24 -2.68
CA VAL A 18 -15.83 14.36 -4.06
C VAL A 18 -15.49 15.82 -4.41
N ASP A 19 -16.31 16.78 -3.95
CA ASP A 19 -16.17 18.19 -4.32
C ASP A 19 -15.15 18.95 -3.46
N THR A 20 -14.81 18.41 -2.26
CA THR A 20 -13.83 19.05 -1.38
C THR A 20 -12.42 18.85 -1.92
N GLN A 21 -11.70 19.94 -2.11
CA GLN A 21 -10.32 19.90 -2.57
C GLN A 21 -9.40 19.41 -1.44
N PRO A 22 -8.48 18.46 -1.72
CA PRO A 22 -7.46 18.05 -0.77
C PRO A 22 -6.59 19.23 -0.30
N HIS A 23 -6.20 19.22 0.96
CA HIS A 23 -5.32 20.23 1.53
C HIS A 23 -4.31 19.62 2.49
N ILE A 24 -3.15 20.24 2.61
CA ILE A 24 -2.11 19.83 3.54
C ILE A 24 -2.52 20.20 4.96
N ASP A 25 -2.32 19.26 5.88
CA ASP A 25 -2.52 19.46 7.32
C ASP A 25 -1.22 19.16 8.07
N LEU A 26 -0.68 20.15 8.75
CA LEU A 26 0.53 20.04 9.56
C LEU A 26 0.26 19.77 11.04
N GLU A 27 -0.99 19.57 11.45
CA GLU A 27 -1.32 19.39 12.88
C GLU A 27 -0.59 18.16 13.46
N ARG A 28 -0.64 17.03 12.75
CA ARG A 28 0.09 15.81 13.15
C ARG A 28 1.59 16.05 13.23
N ALA A 29 2.17 16.66 12.21
CA ALA A 29 3.61 16.93 12.16
C ALA A 29 4.06 17.86 13.30
N LYS A 30 3.29 18.90 13.60
CA LYS A 30 3.53 19.81 14.72
C LYS A 30 3.48 19.08 16.08
N SER A 31 2.45 18.28 16.30
CA SER A 31 2.30 17.48 17.54
C SER A 31 3.46 16.51 17.71
N MET A 32 3.79 15.77 16.67
CA MET A 32 4.89 14.82 16.66
C MET A 32 6.24 15.47 16.95
N THR A 33 6.55 16.58 16.29
CA THR A 33 7.81 17.29 16.49
C THR A 33 7.97 17.72 17.95
N LYS A 34 6.92 18.27 18.55
CA LYS A 34 6.93 18.65 19.99
C LYS A 34 7.16 17.46 20.92
N THR A 35 6.56 16.30 20.61
CA THR A 35 6.74 15.08 21.41
C THR A 35 8.17 14.56 21.30
N TYR A 36 8.76 14.58 20.09
CA TYR A 36 10.15 14.22 19.90
C TYR A 36 11.10 15.18 20.62
N GLU A 37 10.93 16.50 20.50
CA GLU A 37 11.73 17.50 21.23
C GLU A 37 11.71 17.27 22.75
N LYS A 38 10.57 16.83 23.29
CA LYS A 38 10.39 16.61 24.72
C LYS A 38 11.00 15.30 25.23
N TYR A 39 10.92 14.24 24.44
CA TYR A 39 11.17 12.88 24.92
C TYR A 39 12.29 12.13 24.19
N GLU A 40 12.87 12.68 23.09
CA GLU A 40 14.01 12.08 22.40
C GLU A 40 15.20 11.95 23.38
N GLY A 41 15.75 10.72 23.47
CA GLY A 41 16.81 10.41 24.44
C GLY A 41 16.33 10.17 25.89
N VAL A 42 15.04 10.30 26.17
CA VAL A 42 14.39 9.99 27.45
C VAL A 42 13.62 8.69 27.39
N LEU A 43 12.80 8.52 26.37
CA LEU A 43 12.06 7.29 26.08
C LEU A 43 12.83 6.45 25.06
N SER A 44 12.65 5.14 25.11
CA SER A 44 13.06 4.26 24.01
C SER A 44 12.29 4.62 22.72
N ILE A 45 12.81 4.24 21.55
CA ILE A 45 12.15 4.57 20.27
C ILE A 45 10.73 4.01 20.21
N PRO A 46 10.45 2.72 20.56
CA PRO A 46 9.08 2.22 20.60
C PRO A 46 8.14 3.00 21.53
N GLU A 47 8.59 3.32 22.74
CA GLU A 47 7.82 4.15 23.68
C GLU A 47 7.58 5.55 23.13
N LEU A 48 8.58 6.17 22.51
CA LEU A 48 8.46 7.49 21.88
C LEU A 48 7.42 7.47 20.75
N ARG A 49 7.41 6.43 19.92
CA ARG A 49 6.42 6.26 18.86
C ARG A 49 4.99 6.09 19.40
N GLY A 50 4.82 5.29 20.46
CA GLY A 50 3.53 5.17 21.15
C GLY A 50 3.08 6.48 21.79
N GLN A 51 4.02 7.23 22.41
CA GLN A 51 3.73 8.54 23.01
C GLN A 51 3.33 9.59 21.95
N VAL A 52 3.98 9.60 20.78
CA VAL A 52 3.60 10.47 19.64
C VAL A 52 2.15 10.28 19.26
N LEU A 53 1.71 9.03 19.08
CA LEU A 53 0.33 8.75 18.73
C LEU A 53 -0.64 9.18 19.83
N LYS A 54 -0.26 8.96 21.10
CA LYS A 54 -1.04 9.36 22.27
C LYS A 54 -1.20 10.87 22.37
N ASP A 55 -0.13 11.63 22.22
CA ASP A 55 -0.15 13.10 22.28
C ASP A 55 -0.96 13.69 21.12
N TYR A 56 -0.80 13.12 19.92
CA TYR A 56 -1.58 13.53 18.74
C TYR A 56 -3.09 13.30 18.95
N PHE A 57 -3.49 12.10 19.33
CA PHE A 57 -4.91 11.79 19.54
C PHE A 57 -5.54 12.50 20.75
N ALA A 58 -4.71 12.89 21.72
CA ALA A 58 -5.17 13.71 22.84
C ALA A 58 -5.47 15.16 22.45
N THR A 59 -4.84 15.68 21.39
CA THR A 59 -4.90 17.11 21.06
C THR A 59 -5.50 17.45 19.71
N LYS A 60 -5.50 16.48 18.74
CA LYS A 60 -5.95 16.76 17.37
C LYS A 60 -7.35 17.35 17.30
N THR A 61 -7.58 18.15 16.29
CA THR A 61 -8.91 18.68 15.95
C THR A 61 -9.86 17.52 15.61
N LEU A 62 -11.08 17.56 16.16
CA LEU A 62 -12.13 16.59 15.89
C LEU A 62 -13.15 17.17 14.91
N TYR A 63 -13.70 16.32 14.07
CA TYR A 63 -14.73 16.68 13.11
C TYR A 63 -15.85 15.64 13.12
N ILE A 64 -17.10 16.11 13.19
CA ILE A 64 -18.32 15.35 12.92
C ILE A 64 -19.21 16.24 12.05
N GLY A 65 -19.32 15.89 10.76
CA GLY A 65 -20.10 16.66 9.79
C GLY A 65 -21.60 16.39 9.85
N GLU A 66 -22.35 17.24 9.13
CA GLU A 66 -23.79 17.07 8.99
C GLU A 66 -24.11 15.70 8.35
N GLY A 67 -24.92 14.89 9.02
CA GLY A 67 -25.37 13.59 8.53
C GLY A 67 -24.35 12.45 8.66
N GLU A 68 -23.12 12.66 9.14
CA GLU A 68 -22.19 11.58 9.37
C GLU A 68 -22.68 10.59 10.43
N LEU A 69 -22.52 9.28 10.15
CA LEU A 69 -22.85 8.20 11.08
C LEU A 69 -21.59 7.47 11.56
N ILE A 70 -20.54 7.44 10.75
CA ILE A 70 -19.21 6.94 11.11
C ILE A 70 -18.31 8.17 11.32
N VAL A 71 -17.63 8.23 12.45
CA VAL A 71 -16.88 9.42 12.86
C VAL A 71 -15.39 9.16 12.91
N GLY A 72 -14.61 10.19 12.64
CA GLY A 72 -13.17 10.19 12.66
C GLY A 72 -12.56 10.59 11.32
N GLU A 73 -11.70 11.61 11.36
CA GLU A 73 -10.85 12.01 10.23
C GLU A 73 -9.38 11.89 10.63
N LYS A 74 -8.51 11.63 9.66
CA LYS A 74 -7.07 11.53 9.89
C LYS A 74 -6.48 12.92 10.23
N GLY A 75 -6.89 13.94 9.49
CA GLY A 75 -6.55 15.34 9.75
C GLY A 75 -7.65 16.13 10.46
N ASP A 76 -7.68 17.44 10.25
CA ASP A 76 -8.61 18.39 10.89
C ASP A 76 -10.04 18.32 10.32
N SER A 77 -10.21 17.82 9.10
CA SER A 77 -11.47 17.79 8.36
C SER A 77 -11.41 16.79 7.19
N PRO A 78 -12.53 16.52 6.49
CA PRO A 78 -12.52 15.74 5.25
C PRO A 78 -11.51 16.29 4.23
N GLN A 79 -10.80 15.41 3.55
CA GLN A 79 -9.77 15.74 2.55
C GLN A 79 -8.52 16.44 3.12
N ALA A 80 -8.34 16.48 4.43
CA ALA A 80 -7.08 16.88 5.06
C ALA A 80 -6.01 15.80 4.90
N ALA A 81 -4.83 16.17 4.43
CA ALA A 81 -3.68 15.28 4.21
C ALA A 81 -2.56 15.55 5.22
N PRO A 82 -2.50 14.82 6.34
CA PRO A 82 -1.40 14.95 7.29
C PRO A 82 -0.06 14.58 6.68
N THR A 83 0.99 15.32 7.05
CA THR A 83 2.37 15.04 6.64
C THR A 83 3.10 14.16 7.65
N PHE A 84 4.14 13.45 7.16
CA PHE A 84 4.94 12.48 7.91
C PHE A 84 6.44 12.83 7.80
N PRO A 85 6.89 13.94 8.44
CA PRO A 85 8.25 14.44 8.27
C PRO A 85 9.32 13.47 8.79
N GLU A 86 8.98 12.62 9.75
CA GLU A 86 9.85 11.56 10.27
C GLU A 86 10.15 10.49 9.22
N LEU A 87 9.24 10.28 8.30
CA LEU A 87 9.42 9.35 7.18
C LEU A 87 10.11 10.05 6.02
N CYS A 88 9.50 11.15 5.54
CA CYS A 88 9.98 11.93 4.41
C CYS A 88 9.66 13.43 4.65
N CYS A 89 10.68 14.22 4.95
CA CYS A 89 10.52 15.66 5.14
C CYS A 89 10.50 16.36 3.78
N HIS A 90 9.35 16.95 3.42
CA HIS A 90 9.23 17.76 2.22
C HIS A 90 10.01 19.09 2.34
N THR A 91 10.55 19.57 1.22
CA THR A 91 11.07 20.92 1.14
C THR A 91 9.92 21.91 0.92
N VAL A 92 10.19 23.21 1.05
CA VAL A 92 9.22 24.26 0.69
C VAL A 92 8.86 24.19 -0.80
N GLU A 93 9.83 23.88 -1.65
CA GLU A 93 9.61 23.66 -3.09
C GLU A 93 8.68 22.46 -3.37
N ASP A 94 8.86 21.36 -2.65
CA ASP A 94 7.95 20.22 -2.75
C ASP A 94 6.50 20.64 -2.41
N MET A 95 6.30 21.50 -1.41
CA MET A 95 4.96 22.00 -1.05
C MET A 95 4.37 22.90 -2.14
N HIS A 96 5.20 23.72 -2.81
CA HIS A 96 4.76 24.48 -3.99
C HIS A 96 4.34 23.55 -5.13
N VAL A 97 5.13 22.52 -5.42
CA VAL A 97 4.76 21.50 -6.43
C VAL A 97 3.43 20.83 -6.08
N MET A 98 3.21 20.44 -4.82
CA MET A 98 1.94 19.87 -4.39
C MET A 98 0.75 20.80 -4.60
N ASN A 99 0.94 22.11 -4.33
CA ASN A 99 -0.12 23.11 -4.46
C ASN A 99 -0.46 23.43 -5.93
N ASP A 100 0.55 23.43 -6.82
CA ASP A 100 0.45 24.02 -8.17
C ASP A 100 0.41 22.98 -9.30
N ARG A 101 0.64 21.69 -9.03
CA ARG A 101 0.68 20.64 -10.06
C ARG A 101 -0.68 20.48 -10.77
N ASP A 102 -0.65 20.08 -12.05
CA ASP A 102 -1.85 19.93 -12.91
C ASP A 102 -2.74 18.75 -12.55
N LEU A 103 -2.21 17.75 -11.85
CA LEU A 103 -2.98 16.62 -11.32
C LEU A 103 -3.77 17.04 -10.08
N ILE A 104 -4.32 16.07 -9.33
CA ILE A 104 -4.94 16.36 -8.05
C ILE A 104 -3.92 17.08 -7.17
N ASN A 105 -4.16 18.37 -6.92
CA ASN A 105 -3.30 19.21 -6.12
C ASN A 105 -3.80 19.29 -4.67
N PHE A 106 -2.90 19.66 -3.77
CA PHE A 106 -3.16 19.77 -2.34
C PHE A 106 -2.97 21.21 -1.92
N LYS A 107 -4.03 21.89 -1.55
CA LYS A 107 -3.94 23.28 -1.06
C LYS A 107 -3.00 23.37 0.12
N VAL A 108 -2.09 24.33 0.07
CA VAL A 108 -1.16 24.65 1.16
C VAL A 108 -1.46 26.06 1.64
N LYS A 109 -1.66 26.26 2.95
CA LYS A 109 -1.87 27.58 3.53
C LYS A 109 -0.54 28.34 3.60
N GLU A 110 -0.58 29.67 3.46
CA GLU A 110 0.62 30.51 3.56
C GLU A 110 1.41 30.31 4.86
N GLU A 111 0.69 30.12 5.96
CA GLU A 111 1.29 29.85 7.26
C GLU A 111 2.01 28.50 7.34
N ASP A 112 1.59 27.51 6.53
CA ASP A 112 2.17 26.17 6.53
C ASP A 112 3.53 26.13 5.81
N TYR A 113 3.76 26.96 4.79
CA TYR A 113 5.09 27.14 4.19
C TYR A 113 6.11 27.62 5.22
N LYS A 114 5.71 28.60 6.05
CA LYS A 114 6.58 29.12 7.12
C LYS A 114 6.85 28.08 8.20
N VAL A 115 5.83 27.30 8.60
CA VAL A 115 6.02 26.22 9.58
C VAL A 115 6.94 25.13 9.01
N GLN A 116 6.82 24.82 7.73
CA GLN A 116 7.70 23.86 7.07
C GLN A 116 9.16 24.34 7.08
N GLU A 117 9.40 25.61 6.73
CA GLU A 117 10.72 26.21 6.69
C GLU A 117 11.37 26.39 8.07
N ASP A 118 10.60 26.94 9.03
CA ASP A 118 11.13 27.36 10.33
C ASP A 118 11.18 26.22 11.36
N VAL A 119 10.34 25.19 11.21
CA VAL A 119 10.17 24.13 12.23
C VAL A 119 10.47 22.74 11.67
N MET A 120 9.78 22.32 10.60
CA MET A 120 9.85 20.94 10.14
C MET A 120 11.21 20.61 9.53
N ILE A 121 11.69 21.40 8.57
CA ILE A 121 12.96 21.18 7.90
C ILE A 121 14.14 21.22 8.91
N PRO A 122 14.29 22.24 9.77
CA PRO A 122 15.39 22.29 10.73
C PRO A 122 15.46 21.07 11.64
N TYR A 123 14.31 20.51 12.01
CA TYR A 123 14.27 19.34 12.88
C TYR A 123 14.44 18.02 12.11
N TRP A 124 13.71 17.81 10.99
CA TRP A 124 13.55 16.52 10.34
C TRP A 124 14.47 16.26 9.13
N ASP A 125 15.02 17.27 8.47
CA ASP A 125 15.81 17.08 7.25
C ASP A 125 16.87 15.98 7.35
N LYS A 126 17.62 15.95 8.47
CA LYS A 126 18.68 14.93 8.71
C LYS A 126 18.21 13.72 9.53
N ARG A 127 17.02 13.78 10.09
CA ARG A 127 16.46 12.76 11.00
C ARG A 127 15.46 11.86 10.32
N SER A 128 14.88 12.27 9.20
CA SER A 128 13.90 11.47 8.46
C SER A 128 14.46 10.12 8.03
N THR A 129 13.59 9.13 7.94
CA THR A 129 13.93 7.80 7.44
C THR A 129 14.57 7.86 6.07
N ARG A 130 13.98 8.67 5.17
CA ARG A 130 14.54 8.91 3.83
C ARG A 130 15.98 9.41 3.88
N SER A 131 16.29 10.41 4.70
CA SER A 131 17.64 10.95 4.84
C SER A 131 18.63 9.92 5.41
N ARG A 132 18.18 9.04 6.29
CA ARG A 132 19.00 7.93 6.83
C ARG A 132 19.30 6.91 5.72
N ILE A 133 18.30 6.55 4.91
CA ILE A 133 18.45 5.62 3.79
C ILE A 133 19.43 6.20 2.76
N LEU A 134 19.24 7.44 2.33
CA LEU A 134 20.13 8.08 1.34
C LEU A 134 21.60 8.15 1.80
N ARG A 135 21.83 8.35 3.11
CA ARG A 135 23.20 8.30 3.67
C ARG A 135 23.80 6.90 3.72
N ALA A 136 22.96 5.87 3.80
CA ALA A 136 23.40 4.47 3.85
C ALA A 136 23.65 3.87 2.45
N MET A 137 23.24 4.54 1.38
CA MET A 137 23.42 4.06 0.02
C MET A 137 24.91 3.95 -0.36
N THR A 138 25.30 2.81 -0.91
CA THR A 138 26.58 2.69 -1.58
C THR A 138 26.58 3.49 -2.89
N PRO A 139 27.76 3.83 -3.46
CA PRO A 139 27.82 4.56 -4.72
C PRO A 139 27.08 3.86 -5.86
N GLU A 140 27.17 2.53 -5.96
CA GLU A 140 26.49 1.72 -6.96
C GLU A 140 24.98 1.73 -6.76
N TRP A 141 24.52 1.58 -5.52
CA TRP A 141 23.10 1.64 -5.18
C TRP A 141 22.52 3.03 -5.50
N LYS A 142 23.23 4.08 -5.11
CA LYS A 142 22.80 5.46 -5.37
C LYS A 142 22.70 5.74 -6.87
N LYS A 143 23.68 5.36 -7.67
CA LYS A 143 23.66 5.51 -9.14
C LYS A 143 22.49 4.77 -9.76
N ALA A 144 22.26 3.49 -9.38
CA ALA A 144 21.17 2.69 -9.90
C ALA A 144 19.80 3.32 -9.56
N TYR A 145 19.63 3.83 -8.34
CA TYR A 145 18.43 4.53 -7.90
C TYR A 145 18.20 5.83 -8.71
N GLU A 146 19.22 6.70 -8.82
CA GLU A 146 19.13 7.99 -9.51
C GLU A 146 18.90 7.85 -11.02
N CYS A 147 19.37 6.76 -11.64
CA CYS A 147 19.20 6.48 -13.06
C CYS A 147 17.94 5.65 -13.39
N GLY A 148 17.08 5.39 -12.42
CA GLY A 148 15.81 4.73 -12.65
C GLY A 148 15.88 3.24 -12.97
N ILE A 149 16.93 2.53 -12.49
CA ILE A 149 16.99 1.07 -12.54
C ILE A 149 15.95 0.45 -11.62
N PHE A 150 15.69 1.09 -10.48
CA PHE A 150 14.66 0.72 -9.53
C PHE A 150 14.26 1.92 -8.66
N THR A 151 13.11 1.81 -8.01
CA THR A 151 12.68 2.75 -6.97
C THR A 151 12.86 2.13 -5.60
N GLU A 152 13.10 3.00 -4.60
CA GLU A 152 13.07 2.63 -3.19
C GLU A 152 11.77 3.13 -2.57
N PHE A 153 10.76 2.28 -2.54
CA PHE A 153 9.47 2.68 -2.00
C PHE A 153 9.53 3.05 -0.52
N MET A 154 10.32 2.31 0.24
CA MET A 154 10.33 2.43 1.69
C MET A 154 10.98 3.71 2.21
N GLU A 155 11.74 4.45 1.40
CA GLU A 155 12.27 5.73 1.83
C GLU A 155 11.20 6.81 1.98
N GLN A 156 10.02 6.56 1.47
CA GLN A 156 8.95 7.54 1.38
C GLN A 156 7.64 7.12 2.06
N ARG A 157 7.53 5.90 2.56
CA ARG A 157 6.29 5.40 3.15
C ARG A 157 6.52 4.40 4.26
N GLY A 158 5.51 4.24 5.09
CA GLY A 158 5.49 3.27 6.15
C GLY A 158 5.30 1.82 5.65
N PRO A 159 4.96 0.89 6.56
CA PRO A 159 4.67 -0.49 6.21
C PRO A 159 3.58 -0.51 5.15
N GLY A 160 3.87 -1.08 3.99
CA GLY A 160 2.89 -1.27 2.94
C GLY A 160 2.07 -2.53 3.15
N HIS A 161 0.89 -2.61 2.50
CA HIS A 161 0.04 -3.81 2.43
C HIS A 161 -0.38 -4.37 3.80
N THR A 162 -0.66 -3.51 4.76
CA THR A 162 -1.20 -3.92 6.06
C THR A 162 -2.68 -4.27 5.93
N VAL A 163 -3.10 -5.41 6.50
CA VAL A 163 -4.48 -5.90 6.35
C VAL A 163 -5.06 -6.35 7.67
N GLY A 164 -6.29 -5.89 7.92
CA GLY A 164 -7.09 -6.26 9.07
C GLY A 164 -7.52 -7.73 9.08
N SER A 165 -7.69 -8.23 10.28
CA SER A 165 -8.23 -9.56 10.54
C SER A 165 -9.42 -9.50 11.50
N VAL A 166 -10.01 -10.63 11.78
CA VAL A 166 -11.08 -10.77 12.77
C VAL A 166 -10.66 -10.32 14.17
N LYS A 167 -9.37 -10.31 14.46
CA LYS A 167 -8.79 -9.99 15.78
C LYS A 167 -9.36 -8.70 16.38
N ILE A 168 -9.51 -7.64 15.59
CA ILE A 168 -10.00 -6.33 16.08
C ILE A 168 -11.45 -6.33 16.53
N TYR A 169 -12.23 -7.38 16.20
CA TYR A 169 -13.62 -7.54 16.60
C TYR A 169 -13.80 -8.48 17.79
N GLU A 170 -12.76 -9.26 18.14
CA GLU A 170 -12.80 -10.24 19.22
C GLU A 170 -12.48 -9.64 20.58
N LYS A 171 -11.66 -8.55 20.61
CA LYS A 171 -11.17 -7.86 21.79
C LYS A 171 -11.22 -6.35 21.61
N GLY A 172 -11.32 -5.61 22.72
CA GLY A 172 -11.06 -4.17 22.75
C GLY A 172 -9.64 -3.84 23.19
N PHE A 173 -9.27 -2.56 23.11
CA PHE A 173 -7.91 -2.12 23.43
C PHE A 173 -7.57 -2.19 24.93
N LEU A 174 -8.58 -2.25 25.83
CA LEU A 174 -8.36 -2.59 27.24
C LEU A 174 -7.89 -4.04 27.39
N ASP A 175 -8.46 -4.98 26.61
CA ASP A 175 -8.05 -6.38 26.65
C ASP A 175 -6.65 -6.56 26.09
N TYR A 176 -6.32 -5.88 24.96
CA TYR A 176 -4.95 -5.89 24.42
C TYR A 176 -3.93 -5.32 25.40
N LYS A 177 -4.29 -4.24 26.12
CA LYS A 177 -3.41 -3.67 27.15
C LYS A 177 -3.14 -4.66 28.29
N ALA A 178 -4.13 -5.48 28.66
CA ALA A 178 -3.95 -6.56 29.62
C ALA A 178 -3.07 -7.71 29.07
N ASP A 179 -3.27 -8.12 27.82
CA ASP A 179 -2.42 -9.11 27.15
C ASP A 179 -0.96 -8.65 27.07
N ILE A 180 -0.73 -7.37 26.77
CA ILE A 180 0.61 -6.76 26.73
C ILE A 180 1.25 -6.79 28.12
N GLN A 181 0.50 -6.40 29.15
CA GLN A 181 1.00 -6.45 30.53
C GLN A 181 1.38 -7.88 30.93
N ALA A 182 0.52 -8.86 30.59
CA ALA A 182 0.81 -10.27 30.85
C ALA A 182 2.07 -10.77 30.09
N SER A 183 2.38 -10.19 28.93
CA SER A 183 3.64 -10.49 28.21
C SER A 183 4.84 -9.84 28.90
N ILE A 184 4.72 -8.60 29.40
CA ILE A 184 5.77 -7.91 30.18
C ILE A 184 6.10 -8.71 31.46
N ASP A 185 5.07 -9.18 32.17
CA ASP A 185 5.23 -9.91 33.43
C ASP A 185 5.95 -11.27 33.26
N LYS A 186 6.01 -11.79 32.04
CA LYS A 186 6.68 -13.05 31.71
C LYS A 186 8.13 -12.87 31.23
N LEU A 187 8.62 -11.64 31.10
CA LEU A 187 9.97 -11.39 30.60
C LEU A 187 11.02 -11.92 31.59
N ASP A 188 11.96 -12.69 31.08
CA ASP A 188 13.07 -13.26 31.84
C ASP A 188 14.35 -12.42 31.64
N PHE A 189 14.52 -11.40 32.46
CA PHE A 189 15.72 -10.53 32.42
C PHE A 189 17.03 -11.24 32.79
N MET A 190 16.98 -12.48 33.30
CA MET A 190 18.20 -13.21 33.66
C MET A 190 18.73 -14.08 32.53
N ASN A 191 17.81 -14.62 31.68
CA ASN A 191 18.19 -15.61 30.67
C ASN A 191 17.85 -15.18 29.24
N ASP A 192 17.04 -14.12 29.05
CA ASP A 192 16.71 -13.57 27.74
C ASP A 192 17.49 -12.26 27.49
N PRO A 193 18.52 -12.25 26.63
CA PRO A 193 19.27 -11.04 26.33
C PRO A 193 18.45 -9.96 25.64
N GLU A 194 17.30 -10.30 25.04
CA GLU A 194 16.39 -9.35 24.39
C GLU A 194 15.29 -8.84 25.34
N ALA A 195 15.26 -9.25 26.62
CA ALA A 195 14.15 -8.94 27.53
C ALA A 195 13.92 -7.43 27.71
N PHE A 196 14.99 -6.62 27.72
CA PHE A 196 14.87 -5.17 27.83
C PHE A 196 14.27 -4.55 26.57
N ASP A 197 14.71 -4.99 25.39
CA ASP A 197 14.18 -4.51 24.11
C ASP A 197 12.70 -4.92 23.95
N LYS A 198 12.37 -6.17 24.29
CA LYS A 198 10.98 -6.65 24.31
C LYS A 198 10.09 -5.83 25.25
N LYS A 199 10.61 -5.45 26.43
CA LYS A 199 9.88 -4.57 27.35
C LYS A 199 9.60 -3.22 26.72
N SER A 200 10.59 -2.59 26.07
CA SER A 200 10.43 -1.31 25.40
C SER A 200 9.38 -1.34 24.30
N GLU A 201 9.37 -2.40 23.48
CA GLU A 201 8.34 -2.61 22.43
C GLU A 201 6.93 -2.74 23.05
N LEU A 202 6.79 -3.55 24.08
CA LEU A 202 5.52 -3.77 24.77
C LEU A 202 5.01 -2.50 25.49
N GLU A 203 5.89 -1.71 26.11
CA GLU A 203 5.49 -0.42 26.73
C GLU A 203 5.04 0.58 25.63
N GLY A 204 5.71 0.62 24.48
CA GLY A 204 5.25 1.39 23.32
C GLY A 204 3.85 0.98 22.86
N MET A 205 3.56 -0.32 22.79
CA MET A 205 2.22 -0.84 22.47
C MET A 205 1.17 -0.42 23.52
N LYS A 206 1.48 -0.41 24.82
CA LYS A 206 0.56 0.09 25.86
C LYS A 206 0.19 1.55 25.64
N LEU A 207 1.17 2.40 25.32
CA LEU A 207 0.93 3.81 24.99
C LEU A 207 0.04 3.98 23.76
N ALA A 208 0.20 3.12 22.75
CA ALA A 208 -0.65 3.11 21.56
C ALA A 208 -2.08 2.64 21.87
N CYS A 209 -2.28 1.68 22.81
CA CYS A 209 -3.62 1.35 23.31
C CYS A 209 -4.30 2.57 23.95
N ASP A 210 -3.57 3.30 24.80
CA ASP A 210 -4.10 4.52 25.42
C ASP A 210 -4.47 5.56 24.37
N ALA A 211 -3.64 5.73 23.36
CA ALA A 211 -3.87 6.70 22.28
C ALA A 211 -5.23 6.53 21.60
N ILE A 212 -5.54 5.30 21.17
CA ILE A 212 -6.78 5.07 20.43
C ILE A 212 -8.02 5.13 21.34
N MET A 213 -7.89 4.73 22.60
CA MET A 213 -8.98 4.86 23.59
C MET A 213 -9.29 6.33 23.87
N ILE A 214 -8.27 7.18 24.04
CA ILE A 214 -8.43 8.64 24.19
C ILE A 214 -9.18 9.21 22.98
N LEU A 215 -8.88 8.78 21.76
CA LEU A 215 -9.57 9.24 20.56
C LEU A 215 -11.07 8.89 20.62
N GLY A 216 -11.42 7.66 21.00
CA GLY A 216 -12.81 7.21 21.17
C GLY A 216 -13.56 8.03 22.23
N GLU A 217 -12.96 8.19 23.41
CA GLU A 217 -13.53 9.01 24.51
C GLU A 217 -13.79 10.47 24.07
N ARG A 218 -12.85 11.08 23.34
CA ARG A 218 -12.99 12.43 22.84
C ARG A 218 -14.10 12.55 21.80
N TYR A 219 -14.25 11.59 20.89
CA TYR A 219 -15.37 11.56 19.94
C TYR A 219 -16.71 11.37 20.64
N ALA A 220 -16.78 10.53 21.68
CA ALA A 220 -17.99 10.37 22.49
C ALA A 220 -18.41 11.70 23.15
N ALA A 221 -17.45 12.39 23.77
CA ALA A 221 -17.70 13.70 24.39
C ALA A 221 -18.13 14.75 23.37
N TYR A 222 -17.45 14.82 22.22
CA TYR A 222 -17.74 15.79 21.17
C TYR A 222 -19.12 15.55 20.53
N ALA A 223 -19.50 14.29 20.31
CA ALA A 223 -20.83 13.96 19.80
C ALA A 223 -21.95 14.37 20.78
N ARG A 224 -21.74 14.22 22.11
CA ARG A 224 -22.69 14.73 23.12
C ARG A 224 -22.80 16.24 23.10
N GLU A 225 -21.66 16.95 23.02
CA GLU A 225 -21.67 18.43 22.92
C GLU A 225 -22.45 18.91 21.69
N LEU A 226 -22.32 18.25 20.55
CA LEU A 226 -23.11 18.56 19.36
C LEU A 226 -24.59 18.22 19.55
N ALA A 227 -24.90 17.09 20.19
CA ALA A 227 -26.30 16.72 20.48
C ALA A 227 -27.01 17.69 21.39
N GLU A 228 -26.30 18.34 22.33
CA GLU A 228 -26.87 19.38 23.20
C GLU A 228 -27.29 20.64 22.43
N LYS A 229 -26.57 20.92 21.32
CA LYS A 229 -26.81 22.11 20.47
C LYS A 229 -27.76 21.81 19.30
N GLU A 230 -28.01 20.52 19.02
CA GLU A 230 -28.85 20.11 17.89
C GLU A 230 -30.34 20.30 18.14
N THR A 231 -31.01 20.86 17.16
CA THR A 231 -32.46 21.13 17.21
C THR A 231 -33.30 20.10 16.45
N ASP A 232 -32.71 19.38 15.50
CA ASP A 232 -33.34 18.26 14.83
C ASP A 232 -33.31 17.02 15.73
N GLU A 233 -34.47 16.56 16.16
CA GLU A 233 -34.59 15.42 17.08
C GLU A 233 -34.04 14.11 16.51
N THR A 234 -34.09 13.93 15.19
CA THR A 234 -33.53 12.76 14.53
C THR A 234 -32.00 12.81 14.58
N ARG A 235 -31.43 13.94 14.19
CA ARG A 235 -29.98 14.14 14.24
C ARG A 235 -29.43 14.06 15.66
N LYS A 236 -30.14 14.63 16.62
CA LYS A 236 -29.78 14.55 18.03
C LYS A 236 -29.68 13.10 18.52
N LYS A 237 -30.67 12.27 18.18
CA LYS A 237 -30.62 10.82 18.51
C LYS A 237 -29.44 10.12 17.86
N GLU A 238 -29.12 10.44 16.61
CA GLU A 238 -27.96 9.89 15.92
C GLU A 238 -26.65 10.27 16.60
N LEU A 239 -26.48 11.55 16.98
CA LEU A 239 -25.29 12.02 17.70
C LEU A 239 -25.14 11.34 19.06
N LEU A 240 -26.25 11.13 19.78
CA LEU A 240 -26.23 10.35 21.04
C LEU A 240 -25.89 8.87 20.81
N GLN A 241 -26.36 8.29 19.70
CA GLN A 241 -25.98 6.91 19.34
C GLN A 241 -24.51 6.81 18.96
N ILE A 242 -23.97 7.78 18.21
CA ILE A 242 -22.54 7.88 17.90
C ILE A 242 -21.74 7.96 19.20
N ALA A 243 -22.15 8.80 20.14
CA ALA A 243 -21.51 8.91 21.44
C ALA A 243 -21.51 7.57 22.18
N ALA A 244 -22.66 6.89 22.22
CA ALA A 244 -22.80 5.58 22.87
C ALA A 244 -21.93 4.49 22.19
N ASN A 245 -21.81 4.52 20.88
CA ASN A 245 -20.88 3.64 20.16
C ASN A 245 -19.42 3.91 20.53
N CYS A 246 -19.02 5.18 20.61
CA CYS A 246 -17.66 5.59 20.99
C CYS A 246 -17.33 5.36 22.47
N ASP A 247 -18.32 5.22 23.34
CA ASP A 247 -18.11 4.75 24.74
C ASP A 247 -17.73 3.26 24.82
N VAL A 248 -18.16 2.47 23.83
CA VAL A 248 -17.85 1.04 23.76
C VAL A 248 -16.56 0.82 22.98
N VAL A 249 -16.50 1.28 21.73
CA VAL A 249 -15.34 1.07 20.86
C VAL A 249 -14.49 2.34 20.77
N PRO A 250 -13.16 2.21 20.77
CA PRO A 250 -12.33 1.01 20.64
C PRO A 250 -11.93 0.35 21.97
N ALA A 251 -12.33 0.90 23.14
CA ALA A 251 -11.91 0.39 24.44
C ALA A 251 -12.34 -1.07 24.66
N HIS A 252 -13.57 -1.39 24.30
CA HIS A 252 -14.17 -2.72 24.38
C HIS A 252 -14.44 -3.28 22.97
N LYS A 253 -14.65 -4.60 22.89
CA LYS A 253 -15.06 -5.26 21.64
C LYS A 253 -16.43 -4.76 21.19
N PRO A 254 -16.67 -4.64 19.87
CA PRO A 254 -17.97 -4.25 19.35
C PRO A 254 -19.06 -5.30 19.67
N GLN A 255 -20.29 -4.86 19.81
CA GLN A 255 -21.46 -5.68 20.12
C GLN A 255 -22.53 -5.62 19.02
N THR A 256 -22.52 -4.55 18.21
CA THR A 256 -23.48 -4.31 17.13
C THR A 256 -22.75 -4.08 15.80
N TYR A 257 -23.49 -4.17 14.71
CA TYR A 257 -22.97 -3.92 13.37
C TYR A 257 -22.39 -2.50 13.23
N TRP A 258 -23.07 -1.48 13.74
CA TRP A 258 -22.58 -0.12 13.72
C TRP A 258 -21.30 0.05 14.54
N GLN A 259 -21.24 -0.53 15.72
CA GLN A 259 -20.01 -0.52 16.53
C GLN A 259 -18.85 -1.26 15.83
N ALA A 260 -19.12 -2.37 15.13
CA ALA A 260 -18.09 -3.09 14.38
C ALA A 260 -17.50 -2.24 13.25
N ILE A 261 -18.32 -1.50 12.51
CA ILE A 261 -17.85 -0.57 11.47
C ILE A 261 -17.04 0.57 12.11
N GLN A 262 -17.53 1.18 13.21
CA GLN A 262 -16.81 2.23 13.91
C GLN A 262 -15.49 1.74 14.51
N MET A 263 -15.45 0.50 15.04
CA MET A 263 -14.21 -0.13 15.53
C MET A 263 -13.18 -0.25 14.43
N TYR A 264 -13.58 -0.78 13.27
CA TYR A 264 -12.67 -0.85 12.12
C TYR A 264 -12.13 0.55 11.76
N TRP A 265 -13.02 1.56 11.73
CA TRP A 265 -12.61 2.90 11.34
C TRP A 265 -11.62 3.53 12.33
N PHE A 266 -11.81 3.36 13.63
CA PHE A 266 -10.82 3.81 14.61
C PHE A 266 -9.48 3.08 14.45
N VAL A 267 -9.49 1.78 14.18
CA VAL A 267 -8.27 1.02 13.91
C VAL A 267 -7.58 1.52 12.63
N HIS A 268 -8.36 1.80 11.57
CA HIS A 268 -7.84 2.40 10.34
C HIS A 268 -7.12 3.73 10.61
N LEU A 269 -7.73 4.62 11.40
CA LEU A 269 -7.12 5.89 11.79
C LEU A 269 -5.88 5.68 12.65
N GLY A 270 -5.89 4.71 13.56
CA GLY A 270 -4.72 4.36 14.36
C GLY A 270 -3.50 4.00 13.49
N VAL A 271 -3.68 3.06 12.58
CA VAL A 271 -2.62 2.62 11.65
C VAL A 271 -2.15 3.75 10.75
N THR A 272 -3.09 4.45 10.10
CA THR A 272 -2.75 5.47 9.09
C THR A 272 -2.24 6.78 9.69
N SER A 273 -2.49 7.04 10.99
CA SER A 273 -1.90 8.16 11.73
C SER A 273 -0.55 7.82 12.35
N GLU A 274 -0.28 6.54 12.61
CA GLU A 274 0.99 6.10 13.18
C GLU A 274 2.13 6.23 12.18
N LEU A 275 2.02 5.57 11.03
CA LEU A 275 3.05 5.59 9.99
C LEU A 275 2.53 4.99 8.69
N ASN A 276 1.53 5.55 8.06
CA ASN A 276 1.17 5.05 6.73
C ASN A 276 0.63 6.16 5.85
N PRO A 277 1.50 6.82 5.12
CA PRO A 277 1.05 7.90 4.26
C PRO A 277 0.44 7.43 2.93
N TRP A 278 0.50 6.15 2.55
CA TRP A 278 0.06 5.76 1.22
C TRP A 278 -0.68 4.43 1.11
N ASP A 279 -0.07 3.31 1.49
CA ASP A 279 -0.74 2.01 1.45
C ASP A 279 -1.50 1.83 2.75
N ALA A 280 -2.76 2.22 2.73
CA ALA A 280 -3.63 2.23 3.88
C ALA A 280 -3.80 0.88 4.57
N TYR A 281 -4.50 0.90 5.67
CA TYR A 281 -4.95 -0.28 6.36
C TYR A 281 -6.16 -0.90 5.65
N SER A 282 -5.96 -2.00 4.95
CA SER A 282 -7.02 -2.72 4.23
C SER A 282 -7.91 -3.51 5.19
N PRO A 283 -9.24 -3.53 5.02
CA PRO A 283 -10.15 -4.20 5.96
C PRO A 283 -10.14 -5.74 5.90
N GLY A 284 -9.45 -6.31 4.93
CA GLY A 284 -9.41 -7.77 4.76
C GLY A 284 -10.75 -8.33 4.28
N ARG A 285 -11.22 -9.39 4.92
CA ARG A 285 -12.50 -10.09 4.63
C ARG A 285 -13.67 -9.40 5.32
N LEU A 286 -13.93 -8.13 4.98
CA LEU A 286 -14.89 -7.28 5.71
C LEU A 286 -16.29 -7.90 5.79
N ASP A 287 -16.77 -8.52 4.72
CA ASP A 287 -18.05 -9.20 4.69
C ASP A 287 -18.17 -10.32 5.73
N GLN A 288 -17.13 -11.16 5.83
CA GLN A 288 -17.10 -12.26 6.80
C GLN A 288 -16.90 -11.75 8.24
N HIS A 289 -16.18 -10.65 8.42
CA HIS A 289 -15.96 -10.06 9.74
C HIS A 289 -17.23 -9.38 10.29
N LEU A 290 -17.98 -8.68 9.44
CA LEU A 290 -19.17 -7.93 9.83
C LEU A 290 -20.44 -8.79 9.90
N ASN A 291 -20.50 -9.90 9.16
CA ASN A 291 -21.72 -10.71 9.05
C ASN A 291 -22.27 -11.22 10.38
N PRO A 292 -21.47 -11.68 11.37
CA PRO A 292 -22.01 -12.10 12.66
C PRO A 292 -22.76 -11.00 13.42
N PHE A 293 -22.30 -9.74 13.29
CA PHE A 293 -22.96 -8.60 13.89
C PHE A 293 -24.23 -8.23 13.13
N TYR A 294 -24.17 -8.28 11.78
CA TYR A 294 -25.33 -8.05 10.94
C TYR A 294 -26.45 -9.06 11.22
N GLU A 295 -26.15 -10.36 11.19
CA GLU A 295 -27.15 -11.40 11.46
C GLU A 295 -27.80 -11.22 12.83
N LYS A 296 -26.99 -10.99 13.87
CA LYS A 296 -27.49 -10.76 15.22
C LYS A 296 -28.41 -9.53 15.29
N ASP A 297 -28.00 -8.39 14.75
CA ASP A 297 -28.76 -7.15 14.85
C ASP A 297 -30.04 -7.18 14.01
N VAL A 298 -30.07 -7.94 12.90
CA VAL A 298 -31.28 -8.22 12.12
C VAL A 298 -32.22 -9.13 12.89
N GLU A 299 -31.72 -10.20 13.51
CA GLU A 299 -32.51 -11.11 14.36
C GLU A 299 -33.12 -10.38 15.56
N ASP A 300 -32.35 -9.50 16.19
CA ASP A 300 -32.80 -8.66 17.31
C ASP A 300 -33.77 -7.53 16.87
N GLY A 301 -33.97 -7.34 15.56
CA GLY A 301 -34.88 -6.31 14.99
C GLY A 301 -34.38 -4.87 15.13
N ILE A 302 -33.09 -4.66 15.36
CA ILE A 302 -32.46 -3.34 15.50
C ILE A 302 -31.76 -2.86 14.24
N LEU A 303 -31.62 -3.72 13.22
CA LEU A 303 -31.00 -3.42 11.94
C LEU A 303 -31.83 -4.04 10.81
N ASP A 304 -31.92 -3.32 9.70
CA ASP A 304 -32.40 -3.80 8.41
C ASP A 304 -31.36 -3.59 7.30
N ASP A 305 -31.63 -4.15 6.12
CA ASP A 305 -30.74 -4.06 4.96
C ASP A 305 -30.46 -2.62 4.52
N GLU A 306 -31.46 -1.73 4.64
CA GLU A 306 -31.33 -0.32 4.22
C GLU A 306 -30.37 0.41 5.15
N LYS A 307 -30.53 0.24 6.46
CA LYS A 307 -29.64 0.84 7.44
C LYS A 307 -28.25 0.22 7.41
N ALA A 308 -28.14 -1.08 7.17
CA ALA A 308 -26.86 -1.76 7.02
C ALA A 308 -26.08 -1.22 5.80
N LEU A 309 -26.77 -1.02 4.66
CA LEU A 309 -26.18 -0.42 3.47
C LEU A 309 -25.77 1.03 3.70
N GLU A 310 -26.63 1.85 4.32
CA GLU A 310 -26.33 3.25 4.67
C GLU A 310 -25.04 3.37 5.51
N LEU A 311 -24.85 2.48 6.48
CA LEU A 311 -23.64 2.47 7.32
C LEU A 311 -22.38 2.10 6.52
N LEU A 312 -22.47 1.16 5.58
CA LEU A 312 -21.37 0.84 4.66
C LEU A 312 -21.06 2.03 3.74
N GLU A 313 -22.07 2.68 3.18
CA GLU A 313 -21.91 3.85 2.32
C GLU A 313 -21.24 5.02 3.07
N CYS A 314 -21.59 5.22 4.35
CA CYS A 314 -20.90 6.18 5.22
C CYS A 314 -19.44 5.80 5.45
N LEU A 315 -19.13 4.50 5.57
CA LEU A 315 -17.74 4.02 5.65
C LEU A 315 -16.98 4.28 4.34
N TRP A 316 -17.61 4.07 3.17
CA TRP A 316 -17.00 4.38 1.85
C TRP A 316 -16.64 5.86 1.72
N VAL A 317 -17.49 6.75 2.21
CA VAL A 317 -17.18 8.20 2.28
C VAL A 317 -15.93 8.44 3.12
N LYS A 318 -15.79 7.75 4.26
CA LYS A 318 -14.61 7.89 5.12
C LYS A 318 -13.32 7.47 4.42
N PHE A 319 -13.32 6.37 3.69
CA PHE A 319 -12.16 5.98 2.89
C PHE A 319 -11.77 7.06 1.87
N ASN A 320 -12.75 7.61 1.17
CA ASN A 320 -12.49 8.62 0.14
C ASN A 320 -12.04 9.98 0.73
N ASN A 321 -12.36 10.26 1.99
CA ASN A 321 -11.98 11.48 2.70
C ASN A 321 -10.52 11.52 3.17
N GLN A 322 -9.75 10.45 2.99
CA GLN A 322 -8.39 10.31 3.55
C GLN A 322 -7.32 10.45 2.46
N PRO A 323 -7.03 11.68 1.99
CA PRO A 323 -5.95 11.86 1.04
C PRO A 323 -4.59 11.62 1.69
N ALA A 324 -3.67 11.08 0.89
CA ALA A 324 -2.27 10.95 1.26
C ALA A 324 -1.44 11.94 0.46
N PRO A 325 -0.58 12.75 1.08
CA PRO A 325 0.23 13.70 0.34
C PRO A 325 1.19 12.95 -0.59
N PRO A 326 1.39 13.44 -1.83
CA PRO A 326 2.39 12.86 -2.70
C PRO A 326 3.76 12.85 -2.04
N LYS A 327 4.56 11.85 -2.39
CA LYS A 327 5.94 11.74 -1.93
C LYS A 327 6.84 12.69 -2.73
N VAL A 328 8.12 12.76 -2.35
CA VAL A 328 9.10 13.58 -3.07
C VAL A 328 9.52 12.97 -4.41
N GLY A 329 10.22 13.75 -5.22
CA GLY A 329 10.74 13.30 -6.50
C GLY A 329 9.65 13.09 -7.54
N ILE A 330 9.74 11.99 -8.28
CA ILE A 330 8.84 11.68 -9.38
C ILE A 330 7.41 11.49 -8.94
N THR A 331 7.18 10.78 -7.85
CA THR A 331 5.84 10.57 -7.33
C THR A 331 5.16 11.87 -6.95
N LEU A 332 5.92 12.89 -6.55
CA LEU A 332 5.41 14.21 -6.26
C LEU A 332 4.79 14.87 -7.50
N LYS A 333 5.42 14.71 -8.66
CA LYS A 333 5.00 15.33 -9.93
C LYS A 333 3.92 14.52 -10.63
N GLU A 334 4.01 13.20 -10.62
CA GLU A 334 3.29 12.32 -11.54
C GLU A 334 2.22 11.43 -10.91
N SER A 335 2.22 11.21 -9.58
CA SER A 335 1.19 10.39 -8.95
C SER A 335 -0.17 11.05 -9.04
N SER A 336 -1.14 10.33 -9.59
CA SER A 336 -2.56 10.71 -9.58
C SER A 336 -3.35 10.10 -8.42
N THR A 337 -2.76 9.18 -7.68
CA THR A 337 -3.35 8.64 -6.46
C THR A 337 -3.24 9.67 -5.35
N TYR A 338 -4.36 10.01 -4.73
CA TYR A 338 -4.44 11.05 -3.72
C TYR A 338 -5.06 10.60 -2.40
N THR A 339 -5.57 9.37 -2.33
CA THR A 339 -6.16 8.79 -1.12
C THR A 339 -5.30 7.66 -0.58
N ASP A 340 -5.49 7.32 0.69
CA ASP A 340 -4.98 6.08 1.25
C ASP A 340 -5.50 4.90 0.42
N PHE A 341 -4.60 4.01 0.01
CA PHE A 341 -4.94 2.90 -0.87
C PHE A 341 -5.38 1.69 -0.04
N ALA A 342 -6.69 1.49 0.12
CA ALA A 342 -7.27 0.36 0.82
C ALA A 342 -7.90 -0.62 -0.16
N ASN A 343 -7.61 -1.91 -0.02
CA ASN A 343 -8.19 -2.98 -0.84
C ASN A 343 -9.06 -3.91 0.00
N LEU A 344 -10.33 -4.01 -0.35
CA LEU A 344 -11.33 -4.79 0.35
C LEU A 344 -11.57 -6.12 -0.35
N ASN A 345 -11.61 -7.22 0.40
CA ASN A 345 -11.87 -8.56 -0.11
C ASN A 345 -13.29 -9.02 0.25
N THR A 346 -14.02 -9.55 -0.73
CA THR A 346 -15.43 -9.99 -0.59
C THR A 346 -15.60 -11.40 -1.13
N GLY A 347 -16.37 -12.24 -0.45
CA GLY A 347 -16.65 -13.62 -0.88
C GLY A 347 -15.55 -14.61 -0.54
N GLY A 348 -15.18 -15.48 -1.51
CA GLY A 348 -14.20 -16.55 -1.32
C GLY A 348 -14.66 -17.67 -0.42
N ILE A 349 -13.78 -18.17 0.45
CA ILE A 349 -14.09 -19.22 1.42
C ILE A 349 -13.83 -18.79 2.86
N THR A 350 -14.46 -19.45 3.81
CA THR A 350 -14.22 -19.28 5.25
C THR A 350 -12.91 -19.96 5.66
N PRO A 351 -12.37 -19.69 6.87
CA PRO A 351 -11.21 -20.42 7.40
C PRO A 351 -11.38 -21.94 7.43
N ASN A 352 -12.63 -22.41 7.58
CA ASN A 352 -12.95 -23.83 7.55
C ASN A 352 -13.09 -24.42 6.14
N GLY A 353 -12.94 -23.58 5.10
CA GLY A 353 -13.02 -23.98 3.70
C GLY A 353 -14.46 -24.06 3.14
N GLU A 354 -15.45 -23.52 3.85
CA GLU A 354 -16.83 -23.41 3.36
C GLU A 354 -17.01 -22.12 2.52
N ASN A 355 -18.18 -22.00 1.85
CA ASN A 355 -18.53 -20.78 1.14
C ASN A 355 -18.48 -19.55 2.08
N GLY A 356 -17.76 -18.50 1.68
CA GLY A 356 -17.61 -17.28 2.46
C GLY A 356 -18.62 -16.18 2.11
N VAL A 357 -19.39 -16.35 1.04
CA VAL A 357 -20.40 -15.37 0.62
C VAL A 357 -21.58 -15.38 1.60
N ASN A 358 -21.99 -14.22 2.05
CA ASN A 358 -23.06 -13.99 3.02
C ASN A 358 -23.87 -12.74 2.63
N ASN A 359 -24.82 -12.30 3.46
CA ASN A 359 -25.67 -11.14 3.14
C ASN A 359 -24.88 -9.85 3.03
N VAL A 360 -23.88 -9.64 3.89
CA VAL A 360 -23.01 -8.45 3.82
C VAL A 360 -22.21 -8.43 2.53
N SER A 361 -21.85 -9.60 1.96
CA SER A 361 -21.19 -9.66 0.65
C SER A 361 -22.03 -9.00 -0.48
N TYR A 362 -23.35 -9.18 -0.45
CA TYR A 362 -24.25 -8.53 -1.41
C TYR A 362 -24.39 -7.03 -1.14
N LEU A 363 -24.52 -6.63 0.13
CA LEU A 363 -24.56 -5.22 0.51
C LEU A 363 -23.28 -4.47 0.09
N ILE A 364 -22.12 -5.10 0.19
CA ILE A 364 -20.85 -4.53 -0.30
C ILE A 364 -20.88 -4.34 -1.81
N LEU A 365 -21.41 -5.29 -2.60
CA LEU A 365 -21.55 -5.12 -4.04
C LEU A 365 -22.52 -3.99 -4.39
N ASP A 366 -23.61 -3.84 -3.64
CA ASP A 366 -24.58 -2.77 -3.82
C ASP A 366 -23.96 -1.41 -3.45
N CYS A 367 -23.24 -1.33 -2.33
CA CYS A 367 -22.49 -0.15 -1.93
C CYS A 367 -21.45 0.28 -3.01
N MET A 368 -20.66 -0.65 -3.54
CA MET A 368 -19.74 -0.37 -4.65
C MET A 368 -20.45 0.20 -5.87
N ASP A 369 -21.58 -0.41 -6.25
CA ASP A 369 -22.35 -0.03 -7.42
C ASP A 369 -22.96 1.37 -7.29
N GLU A 370 -23.39 1.75 -6.09
CA GLU A 370 -23.99 3.06 -5.82
C GLU A 370 -22.92 4.13 -5.62
N MET A 371 -21.92 3.88 -4.80
CA MET A 371 -20.95 4.89 -4.38
C MET A 371 -19.98 5.30 -5.48
N LYS A 372 -19.43 4.36 -6.26
CA LYS A 372 -18.46 4.61 -7.35
C LYS A 372 -17.39 5.63 -6.94
N LEU A 373 -16.80 5.40 -5.77
CA LEU A 373 -15.69 6.19 -5.25
C LEU A 373 -14.35 5.55 -5.61
N LEU A 374 -13.29 6.34 -5.61
CA LEU A 374 -11.94 5.87 -5.91
C LEU A 374 -11.46 4.85 -4.86
N GLN A 375 -11.76 5.09 -3.60
CA GLN A 375 -11.45 4.21 -2.49
C GLN A 375 -12.70 3.88 -1.65
N PRO A 376 -12.73 2.68 -1.05
CA PRO A 376 -11.73 1.62 -1.12
C PRO A 376 -11.73 0.93 -2.48
N SER A 377 -10.55 0.51 -2.95
CA SER A 377 -10.44 -0.47 -4.03
C SER A 377 -11.04 -1.79 -3.55
N SER A 378 -11.76 -2.49 -4.41
CA SER A 378 -12.51 -3.67 -3.98
C SER A 378 -12.32 -4.84 -4.93
N ASN A 379 -12.24 -6.02 -4.35
CA ASN A 379 -12.16 -7.25 -5.12
C ASN A 379 -13.19 -8.30 -4.67
N VAL A 380 -13.48 -9.21 -5.57
CA VAL A 380 -14.29 -10.39 -5.34
C VAL A 380 -13.40 -11.62 -5.47
N GLN A 381 -13.32 -12.39 -4.41
CA GLN A 381 -12.66 -13.68 -4.40
C GLN A 381 -13.63 -14.77 -4.85
N ILE A 382 -13.27 -15.47 -5.90
CA ILE A 382 -14.08 -16.53 -6.51
C ILE A 382 -13.47 -17.89 -6.19
N SER A 383 -14.30 -18.79 -5.71
CA SER A 383 -13.96 -20.19 -5.49
C SER A 383 -14.94 -21.12 -6.21
N ARG A 384 -14.64 -22.41 -6.24
CA ARG A 384 -15.59 -23.43 -6.74
C ARG A 384 -16.89 -23.50 -5.92
N LYS A 385 -16.90 -22.94 -4.71
CA LYS A 385 -18.07 -22.89 -3.81
C LYS A 385 -18.87 -21.59 -3.95
N THR A 386 -18.40 -20.62 -4.76
CA THR A 386 -19.07 -19.33 -4.93
C THR A 386 -20.47 -19.51 -5.55
N PRO A 387 -21.53 -18.96 -4.91
CA PRO A 387 -22.89 -19.04 -5.46
C PRO A 387 -23.02 -18.31 -6.79
N GLN A 388 -23.69 -18.92 -7.76
CA GLN A 388 -23.92 -18.31 -9.10
C GLN A 388 -24.63 -16.95 -9.03
N LYS A 389 -25.55 -16.77 -8.07
CA LYS A 389 -26.24 -15.50 -7.84
C LYS A 389 -25.24 -14.39 -7.47
N PHE A 390 -24.26 -14.68 -6.61
CA PHE A 390 -23.23 -13.71 -6.21
C PHE A 390 -22.30 -13.38 -7.37
N LEU A 391 -21.80 -14.39 -8.09
CA LEU A 391 -20.96 -14.19 -9.28
C LEU A 391 -21.68 -13.33 -10.33
N LYS A 392 -22.95 -13.61 -10.60
CA LYS A 392 -23.76 -12.81 -11.52
C LYS A 392 -23.84 -11.35 -11.08
N ARG A 393 -24.14 -11.08 -9.79
CA ARG A 393 -24.20 -9.70 -9.27
C ARG A 393 -22.84 -8.99 -9.39
N ALA A 394 -21.75 -9.65 -9.05
CA ALA A 394 -20.41 -9.08 -9.19
C ALA A 394 -20.08 -8.73 -10.66
N CYS A 395 -20.45 -9.61 -11.61
CA CYS A 395 -20.30 -9.33 -13.04
C CYS A 395 -21.19 -8.16 -13.50
N GLU A 396 -22.41 -8.03 -12.96
CA GLU A 396 -23.32 -6.90 -13.26
C GLU A 396 -22.71 -5.56 -12.81
N VAL A 397 -22.03 -5.52 -11.66
CA VAL A 397 -21.33 -4.32 -11.20
C VAL A 397 -20.12 -4.03 -12.09
N SER A 398 -19.26 -5.04 -12.31
CA SER A 398 -18.02 -4.89 -13.09
C SER A 398 -18.27 -4.42 -14.53
N ARG A 399 -19.31 -4.96 -15.23
CA ARG A 399 -19.61 -4.59 -16.61
C ARG A 399 -20.01 -3.12 -16.82
N LYS A 400 -20.30 -2.37 -15.74
CA LYS A 400 -20.57 -0.93 -15.79
C LYS A 400 -19.34 -0.10 -16.16
N GLY A 401 -18.14 -0.72 -16.15
CA GLY A 401 -16.92 -0.18 -16.76
C GLY A 401 -16.15 0.85 -15.92
N TRP A 402 -16.43 0.99 -14.62
CA TRP A 402 -15.70 1.92 -13.76
C TRP A 402 -14.50 1.28 -13.00
N GLY A 403 -14.12 0.04 -13.35
CA GLY A 403 -12.89 -0.60 -12.91
C GLY A 403 -12.98 -1.47 -11.66
N GLN A 404 -14.15 -1.59 -11.04
CA GLN A 404 -14.36 -2.41 -9.84
C GLN A 404 -15.61 -3.28 -9.97
N PRO A 405 -15.69 -4.42 -9.26
CA PRO A 405 -14.63 -5.08 -8.53
C PRO A 405 -13.61 -5.79 -9.44
N ALA A 406 -12.38 -5.97 -8.94
CA ALA A 406 -11.45 -6.93 -9.52
C ALA A 406 -11.81 -8.36 -9.11
N PHE A 407 -11.43 -9.37 -9.91
CA PHE A 407 -11.76 -10.78 -9.66
C PHE A 407 -10.49 -11.59 -9.37
N TYR A 408 -10.48 -12.33 -8.27
CA TYR A 408 -9.35 -13.14 -7.84
C TYR A 408 -9.75 -14.59 -7.60
N ASN A 409 -8.87 -15.52 -7.99
CA ASN A 409 -9.07 -16.95 -7.77
C ASN A 409 -8.62 -17.35 -6.37
N THR A 410 -9.57 -17.70 -5.51
CA THR A 410 -9.33 -18.08 -4.12
C THR A 410 -8.40 -19.29 -3.98
N GLU A 411 -8.59 -20.32 -4.81
CA GLU A 411 -7.77 -21.52 -4.78
C GLU A 411 -6.32 -21.22 -5.18
N ALA A 412 -6.12 -20.36 -6.18
CA ALA A 412 -4.78 -19.94 -6.60
C ALA A 412 -4.06 -19.15 -5.49
N ILE A 413 -4.75 -18.22 -4.83
CA ILE A 413 -4.21 -17.46 -3.69
C ILE A 413 -3.79 -18.41 -2.57
N ILE A 414 -4.66 -19.34 -2.17
CA ILE A 414 -4.35 -20.31 -1.11
C ILE A 414 -3.15 -21.16 -1.48
N GLN A 415 -3.11 -21.67 -2.72
CA GLN A 415 -1.98 -22.48 -3.18
C GLN A 415 -0.68 -21.70 -3.18
N GLU A 416 -0.70 -20.44 -3.61
CA GLU A 416 0.45 -19.55 -3.58
C GLU A 416 0.96 -19.32 -2.15
N LEU A 417 0.07 -19.00 -1.22
CA LEU A 417 0.42 -18.79 0.19
C LEU A 417 0.98 -20.07 0.84
N MET A 418 0.41 -21.23 0.53
CA MET A 418 0.95 -22.51 1.00
C MET A 418 2.32 -22.81 0.41
N ASN A 419 2.53 -22.55 -0.89
CA ASN A 419 3.85 -22.69 -1.54
C ASN A 419 4.89 -21.73 -0.92
N ALA A 420 4.43 -20.63 -0.33
CA ALA A 420 5.24 -19.68 0.41
C ALA A 420 5.46 -20.08 1.89
N GLY A 421 5.06 -21.29 2.30
CA GLY A 421 5.29 -21.83 3.64
C GLY A 421 4.23 -21.43 4.69
N LYS A 422 3.09 -20.85 4.28
CA LYS A 422 2.00 -20.56 5.21
C LYS A 422 1.20 -21.83 5.51
N SER A 423 0.62 -21.91 6.70
CA SER A 423 -0.35 -22.98 7.02
C SER A 423 -1.61 -22.87 6.16
N LEU A 424 -2.30 -23.96 5.94
CA LEU A 424 -3.58 -23.95 5.22
C LEU A 424 -4.62 -23.05 5.90
N GLU A 425 -4.63 -23.03 7.24
CA GLU A 425 -5.52 -22.17 8.02
C GLU A 425 -5.24 -20.69 7.74
N ASP A 426 -3.96 -20.27 7.82
CA ASP A 426 -3.58 -18.88 7.57
C ASP A 426 -3.77 -18.49 6.09
N ALA A 427 -3.51 -19.40 5.17
CA ALA A 427 -3.73 -19.19 3.74
C ALA A 427 -5.23 -18.97 3.42
N ARG A 428 -6.15 -19.68 4.06
CA ARG A 428 -7.59 -19.51 3.90
C ARG A 428 -8.11 -18.19 4.47
N LYS A 429 -7.44 -17.63 5.49
CA LYS A 429 -7.73 -16.29 6.04
C LYS A 429 -7.16 -15.17 5.17
N GLY A 430 -6.29 -15.51 4.22
CA GLY A 430 -5.59 -14.57 3.35
C GLY A 430 -6.41 -14.06 2.17
N GLY A 431 -5.78 -13.23 1.38
CA GLY A 431 -6.35 -12.60 0.19
C GLY A 431 -5.35 -11.66 -0.45
N THR A 432 -5.86 -10.65 -1.15
CA THR A 432 -5.05 -9.61 -1.78
C THR A 432 -5.15 -8.28 -1.04
N SER A 433 -4.07 -7.51 -1.04
CA SER A 433 -4.06 -6.11 -0.64
C SER A 433 -3.23 -5.29 -1.62
N GLY A 434 -3.20 -3.98 -1.46
CA GLY A 434 -2.60 -3.15 -2.49
C GLY A 434 -3.25 -3.40 -3.85
N CYS A 435 -2.46 -3.78 -4.85
CA CYS A 435 -2.97 -4.07 -6.18
C CYS A 435 -3.28 -5.57 -6.36
N VAL A 436 -2.27 -6.45 -6.14
CA VAL A 436 -2.37 -7.91 -6.38
C VAL A 436 -1.59 -8.72 -5.34
N GLU A 437 -0.96 -8.07 -4.39
CA GLU A 437 -0.10 -8.70 -3.40
C GLU A 437 -0.91 -9.61 -2.49
N THR A 438 -0.50 -10.88 -2.42
CA THR A 438 -1.16 -11.89 -1.60
C THR A 438 -0.51 -12.00 -0.23
N GLY A 439 -1.31 -12.18 0.82
CA GLY A 439 -0.80 -12.34 2.18
C GLY A 439 -1.78 -13.04 3.12
N ALA A 440 -1.27 -13.54 4.24
CA ALA A 440 -2.03 -14.14 5.31
C ALA A 440 -2.50 -13.03 6.28
N PHE A 441 -3.74 -12.57 6.13
CA PHE A 441 -4.29 -11.42 6.83
C PHE A 441 -4.17 -11.51 8.35
N GLY A 442 -3.66 -10.44 8.96
CA GLY A 442 -3.41 -10.34 10.40
C GLY A 442 -2.23 -11.16 10.92
N ASN A 443 -1.64 -12.04 10.09
CA ASN A 443 -0.52 -12.92 10.46
C ASN A 443 0.80 -12.57 9.76
N GLU A 444 0.75 -11.73 8.74
CA GLU A 444 1.88 -11.49 7.86
C GLU A 444 2.19 -10.00 7.69
N ALA A 445 3.46 -9.68 7.82
CA ALA A 445 4.05 -8.45 7.29
C ALA A 445 4.55 -8.74 5.87
N TYR A 446 3.80 -8.32 4.85
CA TYR A 446 4.20 -8.46 3.45
C TYR A 446 4.31 -7.08 2.81
N ILE A 447 5.53 -6.70 2.51
CA ILE A 447 5.89 -5.31 2.21
C ILE A 447 6.48 -5.23 0.81
N LEU A 448 5.96 -4.33 -0.01
CA LEU A 448 6.56 -3.97 -1.29
C LEU A 448 7.80 -3.10 -1.05
N THR A 449 8.96 -3.57 -1.53
CA THR A 449 10.24 -2.90 -1.28
C THR A 449 10.63 -1.92 -2.38
N GLY A 450 10.06 -2.06 -3.57
CA GLY A 450 10.32 -1.17 -4.70
C GLY A 450 9.95 -1.78 -6.04
N TYR A 451 10.07 -0.98 -7.08
CA TYR A 451 9.88 -1.37 -8.48
C TYR A 451 11.23 -1.53 -9.16
N PHE A 452 11.34 -2.50 -10.07
CA PHE A 452 12.54 -2.85 -10.80
C PHE A 452 12.29 -2.74 -12.31
N ASN A 453 13.02 -1.85 -12.97
CA ASN A 453 12.88 -1.53 -14.40
C ASN A 453 13.61 -2.58 -15.26
N ILE A 454 12.90 -3.63 -15.66
CA ILE A 454 13.50 -4.72 -16.44
C ILE A 454 13.91 -4.25 -17.85
N PRO A 455 13.12 -3.46 -18.60
CA PRO A 455 13.51 -2.94 -19.89
C PRO A 455 14.78 -2.08 -19.88
N LYS A 456 14.98 -1.25 -18.83
CA LYS A 456 16.21 -0.45 -18.68
C LYS A 456 17.46 -1.32 -18.58
N ILE A 457 17.34 -2.47 -17.90
CA ILE A 457 18.46 -3.44 -17.82
C ILE A 457 18.84 -3.97 -19.21
N PHE A 458 17.85 -4.17 -20.09
CA PHE A 458 18.13 -4.59 -21.47
C PHE A 458 18.78 -3.48 -22.30
N GLU A 459 18.33 -2.23 -22.13
CA GLU A 459 18.99 -1.06 -22.73
C GLU A 459 20.48 -1.02 -22.34
N LEU A 460 20.81 -1.21 -21.07
CA LEU A 460 22.18 -1.29 -20.59
C LEU A 460 22.93 -2.48 -21.20
N THR A 461 22.28 -3.64 -21.35
CA THR A 461 22.89 -4.83 -21.98
C THR A 461 23.31 -4.56 -23.42
N LEU A 462 22.45 -3.88 -24.19
CA LEU A 462 22.76 -3.51 -25.58
C LEU A 462 23.92 -2.53 -25.71
N ASN A 463 24.20 -1.74 -24.66
CA ASN A 463 25.20 -0.68 -24.62
C ASN A 463 26.39 -1.01 -23.69
N ASN A 464 26.73 -2.29 -23.50
CA ASN A 464 27.87 -2.72 -22.66
C ASN A 464 27.81 -2.15 -21.22
N GLY A 465 26.61 -2.10 -20.64
CA GLY A 465 26.38 -1.57 -19.29
C GLY A 465 26.38 -0.04 -19.18
N TYR A 466 26.58 0.68 -20.29
CA TYR A 466 26.61 2.14 -20.33
C TYR A 466 25.20 2.71 -20.46
N ASP A 467 24.86 3.68 -19.61
CA ASP A 467 23.60 4.43 -19.69
C ASP A 467 23.77 5.71 -20.50
N LYS A 468 23.18 5.75 -21.69
CA LYS A 468 23.24 6.91 -22.59
C LYS A 468 22.52 8.13 -22.05
N MET A 469 21.46 7.93 -21.22
CA MET A 469 20.70 9.02 -20.62
C MET A 469 21.52 9.82 -19.60
N SER A 470 22.17 9.14 -18.68
CA SER A 470 22.99 9.76 -17.63
C SER A 470 24.46 9.96 -18.01
N GLY A 471 24.91 9.33 -19.10
CA GLY A 471 26.32 9.36 -19.52
C GLY A 471 27.24 8.58 -18.58
N GLN A 472 26.73 7.55 -17.87
CA GLN A 472 27.48 6.83 -16.85
C GLN A 472 27.57 5.31 -17.13
N GLN A 473 28.68 4.72 -16.72
CA GLN A 473 28.77 3.27 -16.63
C GLN A 473 28.02 2.81 -15.38
N LEU A 474 26.90 2.10 -15.57
CA LEU A 474 26.05 1.60 -14.48
C LEU A 474 26.15 0.09 -14.30
N GLY A 475 26.08 -0.64 -15.40
CA GLY A 475 26.07 -2.10 -15.42
C GLY A 475 27.43 -2.72 -15.68
N LEU A 476 27.42 -4.04 -15.82
CA LEU A 476 28.61 -4.85 -16.15
C LEU A 476 29.03 -4.61 -17.61
N GLU A 477 30.32 -4.58 -17.86
CA GLU A 477 30.90 -4.56 -19.21
C GLU A 477 30.96 -5.99 -19.77
N LEU A 478 29.96 -6.38 -20.57
CA LEU A 478 29.77 -7.75 -21.08
C LEU A 478 29.87 -7.83 -22.61
N GLY A 479 30.13 -6.74 -23.29
CA GLY A 479 30.13 -6.58 -24.74
C GLY A 479 28.97 -5.65 -25.22
N TYR A 480 29.16 -5.07 -26.41
CA TYR A 480 28.12 -4.31 -27.10
C TYR A 480 27.15 -5.26 -27.81
N ALA A 481 25.94 -4.80 -28.11
CA ALA A 481 24.94 -5.61 -28.81
C ALA A 481 25.47 -6.27 -30.08
N THR A 482 26.36 -5.61 -30.81
CA THR A 482 26.99 -6.11 -32.04
C THR A 482 28.04 -7.19 -31.84
N ASP A 483 28.50 -7.44 -30.61
CA ASP A 483 29.52 -8.42 -30.29
C ASP A 483 28.90 -9.81 -30.02
N PHE A 484 27.59 -9.92 -29.86
CA PHE A 484 26.89 -11.17 -29.61
C PHE A 484 26.52 -11.88 -30.92
N GLU A 485 27.11 -13.04 -31.16
CA GLU A 485 26.91 -13.83 -32.40
C GLU A 485 25.55 -14.52 -32.41
N THR A 486 25.02 -14.91 -31.21
CA THR A 486 23.75 -15.62 -31.05
C THR A 486 22.81 -14.85 -30.12
N TYR A 487 21.49 -15.12 -30.25
CA TYR A 487 20.52 -14.62 -29.30
C TYR A 487 20.78 -15.10 -27.88
N GLU A 488 21.22 -16.34 -27.74
CA GLU A 488 21.53 -16.96 -26.46
C GLU A 488 22.69 -16.23 -25.76
N ASP A 489 23.70 -15.78 -26.45
CA ASP A 489 24.82 -15.00 -25.86
C ASP A 489 24.33 -13.65 -25.36
N LEU A 490 23.51 -12.96 -26.13
CA LEU A 490 22.86 -11.69 -25.70
C LEU A 490 21.95 -11.90 -24.49
N PHE A 491 21.14 -12.96 -24.52
CA PHE A 491 20.21 -13.26 -23.42
C PHE A 491 20.95 -13.64 -22.12
N GLU A 492 22.08 -14.38 -22.23
CA GLU A 492 22.94 -14.65 -21.07
C GLU A 492 23.60 -13.37 -20.52
N ALA A 493 24.00 -12.44 -21.35
CA ALA A 493 24.49 -11.14 -20.92
C ALA A 493 23.38 -10.34 -20.18
N PHE A 494 22.17 -10.34 -20.72
CA PHE A 494 21.01 -9.72 -20.07
C PHE A 494 20.70 -10.35 -18.69
N LYS A 495 20.73 -11.67 -18.57
CA LYS A 495 20.56 -12.37 -17.29
C LYS A 495 21.60 -11.94 -16.25
N LYS A 496 22.86 -11.79 -16.66
CA LYS A 496 23.95 -11.33 -15.77
C LYS A 496 23.70 -9.90 -15.29
N GLN A 497 23.23 -9.00 -16.16
CA GLN A 497 22.87 -7.65 -15.79
C GLN A 497 21.69 -7.62 -14.80
N ILE A 498 20.63 -8.39 -15.05
CA ILE A 498 19.50 -8.52 -14.12
C ILE A 498 20.00 -8.93 -12.73
N LYS A 499 20.82 -10.01 -12.66
CA LYS A 499 21.34 -10.48 -11.39
C LYS A 499 22.15 -9.43 -10.65
N TYR A 500 23.02 -8.71 -11.35
CA TYR A 500 23.85 -7.66 -10.77
C TYR A 500 23.00 -6.57 -10.08
N PHE A 501 22.00 -6.04 -10.76
CA PHE A 501 21.15 -5.00 -10.19
C PHE A 501 20.17 -5.53 -9.14
N LEU A 502 19.73 -6.79 -9.24
CA LEU A 502 18.93 -7.41 -8.19
C LEU A 502 19.74 -7.60 -6.90
N ASP A 503 21.02 -7.94 -7.00
CA ASP A 503 21.89 -8.07 -5.84
C ASP A 503 22.05 -6.73 -5.12
N ILE A 504 22.25 -5.62 -5.86
CA ILE A 504 22.30 -4.26 -5.32
C ILE A 504 20.96 -3.92 -4.64
N LYS A 505 19.84 -4.16 -5.31
CA LYS A 505 18.50 -3.84 -4.81
C LYS A 505 18.16 -4.58 -3.52
N ILE A 506 18.43 -5.87 -3.47
CA ILE A 506 18.14 -6.71 -2.28
C ILE A 506 19.04 -6.32 -1.11
N GLN A 507 20.32 -6.05 -1.36
CA GLN A 507 21.22 -5.52 -0.33
C GLN A 507 20.71 -4.21 0.23
N GLY A 508 20.32 -3.27 -0.63
CA GLY A 508 19.73 -2.00 -0.23
C GLY A 508 18.43 -2.18 0.56
N SER A 509 17.53 -3.05 0.11
CA SER A 509 16.28 -3.35 0.81
C SER A 509 16.53 -3.90 2.23
N ASN A 510 17.53 -4.76 2.41
CA ASN A 510 17.90 -5.27 3.73
C ASN A 510 18.41 -4.14 4.67
N VAL A 511 19.14 -3.18 4.15
CA VAL A 511 19.57 -1.98 4.92
C VAL A 511 18.37 -1.13 5.30
N ILE A 512 17.44 -0.92 4.38
CA ILE A 512 16.20 -0.17 4.63
C ILE A 512 15.36 -0.83 5.74
N GLU A 513 15.20 -2.15 5.68
CA GLU A 513 14.49 -2.90 6.73
C GLU A 513 15.09 -2.68 8.11
N LYS A 514 16.41 -2.69 8.21
CA LYS A 514 17.11 -2.44 9.48
C LYS A 514 16.85 -1.03 9.99
N ILE A 515 16.86 -0.03 9.10
CA ILE A 515 16.56 1.36 9.45
C ILE A 515 15.12 1.50 9.97
N PHE A 516 14.14 0.84 9.30
CA PHE A 516 12.75 0.86 9.78
C PHE A 516 12.60 0.17 11.13
N ALA A 517 13.20 -0.99 11.32
CA ALA A 517 13.16 -1.70 12.62
C ALA A 517 13.72 -0.87 13.76
N GLU A 518 14.76 -0.07 13.51
CA GLU A 518 15.44 0.71 14.53
C GLU A 518 14.77 2.06 14.82
N TYR A 519 14.32 2.79 13.77
CA TYR A 519 13.85 4.17 13.91
C TYR A 519 12.35 4.35 13.74
N MET A 520 11.67 3.38 13.15
CA MET A 520 10.26 3.47 12.79
C MET A 520 9.44 2.26 13.26
N PRO A 521 9.55 1.86 14.55
CA PRO A 521 8.61 0.89 15.08
C PRO A 521 7.17 1.42 14.98
N VAL A 522 6.22 0.50 14.86
CA VAL A 522 4.78 0.76 14.68
C VAL A 522 3.99 0.02 15.77
N PRO A 523 4.05 0.52 17.02
CA PRO A 523 3.46 -0.15 18.16
C PRO A 523 1.95 -0.37 18.01
N PHE A 524 1.20 0.54 17.40
CA PHE A 524 -0.23 0.36 17.19
C PHE A 524 -0.53 -0.79 16.22
N LEU A 525 0.12 -0.81 15.06
CA LEU A 525 -0.01 -1.89 14.09
C LEU A 525 0.42 -3.24 14.68
N SER A 526 1.45 -3.23 15.53
CA SER A 526 1.94 -4.43 16.21
C SER A 526 0.92 -5.04 17.17
N ILE A 527 0.06 -4.23 17.84
CA ILE A 527 -1.03 -4.73 18.69
C ILE A 527 -2.00 -5.60 17.90
N ILE A 528 -2.39 -5.14 16.72
CA ILE A 528 -3.42 -5.79 15.91
C ILE A 528 -2.88 -6.89 14.99
N THR A 529 -1.55 -7.03 14.88
CA THR A 529 -0.87 -8.11 14.16
C THR A 529 -0.59 -9.27 15.11
N ASN A 530 -0.93 -10.49 14.68
CA ASN A 530 -0.71 -11.67 15.51
C ASN A 530 0.78 -11.94 15.74
N ASP A 531 1.06 -12.49 16.90
CA ASP A 531 2.36 -12.90 17.42
C ASP A 531 3.27 -11.73 17.89
N CYS A 532 3.04 -10.47 17.49
CA CYS A 532 3.87 -9.33 17.92
C CYS A 532 3.86 -9.15 19.45
N ILE A 533 2.69 -9.17 20.09
CA ILE A 533 2.57 -9.04 21.56
C ILE A 533 3.28 -10.20 22.26
N SER A 534 3.00 -11.45 21.85
CA SER A 534 3.55 -12.64 22.50
C SER A 534 5.07 -12.78 22.32
N ARG A 535 5.61 -12.24 21.22
CA ARG A 535 7.04 -12.22 20.94
C ARG A 535 7.74 -11.00 21.54
N GLY A 536 6.98 -9.97 21.94
CA GLY A 536 7.53 -8.68 22.37
C GLY A 536 8.34 -8.00 21.26
N LYS A 537 7.88 -8.13 20.00
CA LYS A 537 8.58 -7.59 18.82
C LYS A 537 7.64 -6.77 17.94
N ASP A 538 8.15 -5.66 17.46
CA ASP A 538 7.45 -4.79 16.53
C ASP A 538 7.24 -5.45 15.17
N TYR A 539 6.18 -5.03 14.46
CA TYR A 539 5.87 -5.45 13.10
C TYR A 539 7.07 -5.21 12.14
N ASN A 540 7.69 -4.03 12.20
CA ASN A 540 8.89 -3.70 11.43
C ASN A 540 10.15 -4.40 11.97
N GLY A 541 10.11 -4.94 13.18
CA GLY A 541 11.16 -5.73 13.82
C GLY A 541 11.05 -7.25 13.57
N GLY A 542 10.09 -7.69 12.76
CA GLY A 542 9.87 -9.12 12.48
C GLY A 542 8.95 -9.81 13.49
N GLY A 543 8.11 -9.06 14.21
CA GLY A 543 7.17 -9.59 15.20
C GLY A 543 6.03 -10.40 14.62
N ALA A 544 5.61 -10.16 13.39
CA ALA A 544 4.56 -10.92 12.72
C ALA A 544 4.95 -12.40 12.54
N ARG A 545 3.94 -13.27 12.42
CA ARG A 545 4.15 -14.72 12.20
C ARG A 545 4.95 -14.99 10.94
N TYR A 546 4.64 -14.29 9.86
CA TYR A 546 5.33 -14.36 8.57
C TYR A 546 5.83 -12.97 8.19
N ASN A 547 7.03 -12.91 7.59
CA ASN A 547 7.67 -11.67 7.18
C ASN A 547 8.13 -11.80 5.72
N THR A 548 7.31 -11.31 4.79
CA THR A 548 7.55 -11.41 3.35
C THR A 548 7.89 -10.03 2.77
N LYS A 549 8.84 -10.00 1.83
CA LYS A 549 9.17 -8.80 1.06
C LYS A 549 8.92 -9.06 -0.41
N TYR A 550 8.20 -8.16 -1.05
CA TYR A 550 7.96 -8.23 -2.48
C TYR A 550 8.89 -7.27 -3.22
N LEU A 551 9.49 -7.76 -4.30
CA LEU A 551 10.20 -6.96 -5.27
C LEU A 551 9.45 -7.03 -6.60
N GLN A 552 8.92 -5.89 -7.04
CA GLN A 552 8.05 -5.84 -8.20
C GLN A 552 8.83 -5.55 -9.46
N GLY A 553 8.76 -6.49 -10.43
CA GLY A 553 9.25 -6.26 -11.78
C GLY A 553 8.24 -5.44 -12.60
N VAL A 554 8.72 -4.48 -13.34
CA VAL A 554 7.92 -3.63 -14.25
C VAL A 554 8.43 -3.80 -15.66
N GLY A 555 7.52 -3.72 -16.64
CA GLY A 555 7.86 -3.77 -18.06
C GLY A 555 7.99 -5.18 -18.64
N ILE A 556 7.34 -6.20 -18.07
CA ILE A 556 7.42 -7.58 -18.60
C ILE A 556 6.93 -7.67 -20.05
N GLY A 557 5.88 -6.96 -20.43
CA GLY A 557 5.40 -6.90 -21.81
C GLY A 557 6.41 -6.21 -22.73
N THR A 558 6.93 -5.06 -22.31
CA THR A 558 7.93 -4.29 -23.07
C THR A 558 9.21 -5.08 -23.29
N ILE A 559 9.76 -5.71 -22.25
CA ILE A 559 11.00 -6.51 -22.41
C ILE A 559 10.77 -7.73 -23.29
N THR A 560 9.61 -8.40 -23.16
CA THR A 560 9.27 -9.53 -24.00
C THR A 560 9.23 -9.12 -25.48
N ASP A 561 8.60 -8.02 -25.78
CA ASP A 561 8.50 -7.46 -27.14
C ASP A 561 9.86 -7.00 -27.67
N CYS A 562 10.73 -6.44 -26.81
CA CYS A 562 12.09 -6.06 -27.18
C CYS A 562 12.94 -7.30 -27.56
N LEU A 563 12.91 -8.33 -26.72
CA LEU A 563 13.62 -9.58 -26.96
C LEU A 563 13.08 -10.31 -28.20
N SER A 564 11.73 -10.36 -28.35
CA SER A 564 11.09 -10.90 -29.53
C SER A 564 11.53 -10.16 -30.81
N ALA A 565 11.56 -8.83 -30.77
CA ALA A 565 11.98 -8.02 -31.91
C ALA A 565 13.45 -8.31 -32.32
N VAL A 566 14.33 -8.40 -31.35
CA VAL A 566 15.74 -8.73 -31.59
C VAL A 566 15.91 -10.16 -32.10
N LYS A 567 15.34 -11.14 -31.38
CA LYS A 567 15.43 -12.56 -31.74
C LYS A 567 14.90 -12.81 -33.13
N TYR A 568 13.67 -12.38 -33.41
CA TYR A 568 12.99 -12.63 -34.68
C TYR A 568 13.66 -11.97 -35.85
N ASN A 569 13.98 -10.65 -35.77
CA ASN A 569 14.45 -9.89 -36.90
C ASN A 569 15.96 -9.96 -37.13
N VAL A 570 16.77 -9.97 -36.05
CA VAL A 570 18.23 -9.98 -36.19
C VAL A 570 18.77 -11.41 -36.34
N TYR A 571 18.35 -12.33 -35.48
CA TYR A 571 18.95 -13.68 -35.43
C TYR A 571 18.20 -14.66 -36.33
N ASP A 572 16.88 -14.78 -36.25
CA ASP A 572 16.13 -15.83 -36.93
C ASP A 572 15.86 -15.48 -38.42
N LYS A 573 15.23 -14.33 -38.68
CA LYS A 573 14.81 -13.91 -40.03
C LYS A 573 15.86 -13.06 -40.77
N LYS A 574 16.79 -12.47 -40.03
CA LYS A 574 17.87 -11.63 -40.58
C LYS A 574 17.33 -10.52 -41.50
N THR A 575 16.24 -9.87 -41.08
CA THR A 575 15.58 -8.80 -41.85
C THR A 575 16.35 -7.49 -41.77
N PHE A 576 17.14 -7.30 -40.73
CA PHE A 576 18.12 -6.26 -40.53
C PHE A 576 19.22 -6.76 -39.57
N THR A 577 20.36 -6.12 -39.58
CA THR A 577 21.48 -6.43 -38.69
C THR A 577 21.34 -5.78 -37.32
N MET A 578 22.07 -6.26 -36.32
CA MET A 578 22.14 -5.63 -35.00
C MET A 578 22.65 -4.16 -35.13
N ALA A 579 23.65 -3.92 -35.97
CA ALA A 579 24.18 -2.55 -36.21
C ALA A 579 23.11 -1.61 -36.76
N GLU A 580 22.28 -2.05 -37.73
CA GLU A 580 21.15 -1.25 -38.24
C GLU A 580 20.10 -0.98 -37.17
N LEU A 581 19.81 -1.95 -36.30
CA LEU A 581 18.90 -1.74 -35.16
C LEU A 581 19.47 -0.71 -34.19
N MET A 582 20.73 -0.87 -33.77
CA MET A 582 21.36 0.08 -32.82
C MET A 582 21.38 1.51 -33.36
N GLN A 583 21.66 1.68 -34.66
CA GLN A 583 21.59 2.99 -35.30
C GLN A 583 20.16 3.56 -35.28
N ALA A 584 19.17 2.72 -35.57
CA ALA A 584 17.76 3.15 -35.53
C ALA A 584 17.32 3.55 -34.09
N LEU A 585 17.79 2.87 -33.06
CA LEU A 585 17.56 3.24 -31.68
C LEU A 585 18.22 4.58 -31.31
N ASP A 586 19.47 4.78 -31.74
CA ASP A 586 20.22 6.03 -31.51
C ASP A 586 19.58 7.23 -32.20
N ASP A 587 19.02 7.02 -33.38
CA ASP A 587 18.29 8.03 -34.14
C ASP A 587 16.81 8.16 -33.69
N ASN A 588 16.40 7.49 -32.60
CA ASN A 588 15.01 7.46 -32.13
C ASN A 588 14.02 7.07 -33.25
N PHE A 589 14.45 6.17 -34.13
CA PHE A 589 13.78 5.71 -35.37
C PHE A 589 13.58 6.80 -36.44
N GLU A 590 14.11 8.00 -36.31
CA GLU A 590 14.02 9.02 -37.35
C GLU A 590 14.77 8.54 -38.60
N GLY A 591 14.07 8.49 -39.76
CA GLY A 591 14.61 7.96 -41.01
C GLY A 591 14.70 6.43 -41.11
N HIS A 592 14.22 5.70 -40.09
CA HIS A 592 14.26 4.23 -40.05
C HIS A 592 12.86 3.59 -40.11
N ASP A 593 11.91 4.16 -40.86
CA ASP A 593 10.51 3.74 -40.96
C ASP A 593 10.33 2.23 -41.27
N ARG A 594 11.23 1.66 -42.08
CA ARG A 594 11.19 0.23 -42.41
C ARG A 594 11.44 -0.61 -41.15
N ILE A 595 12.45 -0.30 -40.35
CA ILE A 595 12.76 -1.04 -39.12
C ILE A 595 11.63 -0.84 -38.12
N LEU A 596 11.18 0.41 -37.91
CA LEU A 596 10.07 0.73 -37.03
C LEU A 596 8.79 -0.05 -37.37
N ASN A 597 8.45 -0.13 -38.65
CA ASN A 597 7.27 -0.89 -39.10
C ASN A 597 7.44 -2.40 -38.85
N LEU A 598 8.63 -2.95 -39.09
CA LEU A 598 8.91 -4.39 -38.82
C LEU A 598 8.74 -4.71 -37.34
N VAL A 599 9.38 -3.94 -36.46
CA VAL A 599 9.36 -4.21 -35.01
C VAL A 599 7.99 -3.96 -34.38
N ARG A 600 7.22 -2.96 -34.87
CA ARG A 600 5.88 -2.66 -34.35
C ARG A 600 4.79 -3.59 -34.86
N ASN A 601 4.80 -3.90 -36.16
CA ASN A 601 3.63 -4.47 -36.84
C ASN A 601 3.85 -5.86 -37.42
N LYS A 602 5.10 -6.36 -37.49
CA LYS A 602 5.42 -7.62 -38.19
C LYS A 602 6.17 -8.62 -37.32
N THR A 603 6.45 -8.28 -36.08
CA THR A 603 7.14 -9.12 -35.10
C THR A 603 6.12 -9.73 -34.14
N PRO A 604 6.26 -11.00 -33.72
CA PRO A 604 5.45 -11.60 -32.67
C PRO A 604 5.47 -10.76 -31.41
N LYS A 605 4.29 -10.59 -30.77
CA LYS A 605 4.08 -9.74 -29.60
C LYS A 605 3.44 -10.51 -28.47
N TYR A 606 3.89 -10.22 -27.25
CA TYR A 606 3.27 -10.71 -26.02
C TYR A 606 1.80 -10.30 -25.92
N GLY A 607 0.97 -11.20 -25.38
CA GLY A 607 -0.45 -10.95 -25.14
C GLY A 607 -1.36 -11.20 -26.33
N ASN A 608 -0.84 -11.80 -27.42
CA ASN A 608 -1.61 -12.15 -28.63
C ASN A 608 -1.75 -13.67 -28.84
N ASP A 609 -1.59 -14.48 -27.81
CA ASP A 609 -1.62 -15.95 -27.89
C ASP A 609 -0.62 -16.49 -28.94
N ASP A 610 0.61 -15.95 -28.91
CA ASP A 610 1.71 -16.32 -29.80
C ASP A 610 2.83 -16.95 -28.99
N ASP A 611 2.97 -18.26 -29.07
CA ASP A 611 3.97 -19.04 -28.33
C ASP A 611 5.39 -18.51 -28.50
N TYR A 612 5.73 -17.92 -29.64
CA TYR A 612 7.05 -17.36 -29.88
C TYR A 612 7.39 -16.24 -28.87
N ALA A 613 6.46 -15.32 -28.63
CA ALA A 613 6.64 -14.23 -27.68
C ALA A 613 6.38 -14.70 -26.23
N ASP A 614 5.34 -15.54 -26.04
CA ASP A 614 4.95 -16.00 -24.71
C ASP A 614 6.03 -16.88 -24.04
N ASP A 615 6.78 -17.68 -24.81
CA ASP A 615 7.90 -18.47 -24.27
C ASP A 615 9.06 -17.56 -23.84
N ILE A 616 9.35 -16.48 -24.54
CA ILE A 616 10.35 -15.48 -24.13
C ILE A 616 9.90 -14.84 -22.78
N MET A 617 8.63 -14.52 -22.65
CA MET A 617 8.09 -13.98 -21.39
C MET A 617 8.29 -14.95 -20.24
N LYS A 618 7.95 -16.24 -20.45
CA LYS A 618 8.14 -17.29 -19.43
C LYS A 618 9.61 -17.39 -18.99
N GLU A 619 10.56 -17.33 -19.93
CA GLU A 619 11.99 -17.39 -19.62
C GLU A 619 12.46 -16.19 -18.79
N VAL A 620 12.03 -14.97 -19.15
CA VAL A 620 12.35 -13.75 -18.37
C VAL A 620 11.74 -13.83 -16.98
N PHE A 621 10.46 -14.19 -16.87
CA PHE A 621 9.75 -14.32 -15.61
C PHE A 621 10.42 -15.36 -14.70
N GLU A 622 10.69 -16.56 -15.19
CA GLU A 622 11.31 -17.63 -14.40
C GLU A 622 12.74 -17.27 -13.96
N TYR A 623 13.50 -16.61 -14.82
CA TYR A 623 14.82 -16.15 -14.43
C TYR A 623 14.73 -15.11 -13.30
N TYR A 624 13.89 -14.05 -13.46
CA TYR A 624 13.70 -13.04 -12.45
C TYR A 624 13.23 -13.65 -11.13
N ARG A 625 12.23 -14.54 -11.18
CA ARG A 625 11.71 -15.27 -10.03
C ARG A 625 12.82 -16.08 -9.32
N SER A 626 13.63 -16.80 -10.08
CA SER A 626 14.72 -17.62 -9.53
C SER A 626 15.80 -16.81 -8.82
N GLN A 627 16.01 -15.55 -9.23
CA GLN A 627 17.01 -14.68 -8.62
C GLN A 627 16.52 -13.99 -7.34
N VAL A 628 15.23 -13.88 -7.14
CA VAL A 628 14.62 -13.14 -5.99
C VAL A 628 13.98 -14.07 -4.98
N THR A 629 13.13 -15.00 -5.45
CA THR A 629 12.29 -15.82 -4.55
C THR A 629 13.12 -16.73 -3.67
N GLY A 630 12.83 -16.70 -2.36
CA GLY A 630 13.51 -17.53 -1.37
C GLY A 630 14.79 -16.91 -0.80
N ARG A 631 15.25 -15.76 -1.29
CA ARG A 631 16.36 -15.05 -0.65
C ARG A 631 15.93 -14.55 0.73
N PRO A 632 16.78 -14.69 1.77
CA PRO A 632 16.43 -14.24 3.12
C PRO A 632 16.34 -12.71 3.20
N ASN A 633 15.40 -12.22 3.98
CA ASN A 633 15.33 -10.82 4.41
C ASN A 633 15.85 -10.67 5.86
N MET A 634 15.97 -9.43 6.34
CA MET A 634 16.52 -9.13 7.68
C MET A 634 15.54 -9.44 8.83
N LEU A 635 14.28 -9.71 8.54
CA LEU A 635 13.23 -9.93 9.54
C LEU A 635 12.88 -11.42 9.72
N GLY A 636 13.74 -12.32 9.26
CA GLY A 636 13.57 -13.78 9.38
C GLY A 636 12.57 -14.40 8.39
N GLY A 637 12.21 -13.65 7.34
CA GLY A 637 11.39 -14.13 6.23
C GLY A 637 12.16 -14.17 4.91
N MET A 638 11.42 -14.11 3.79
CA MET A 638 11.99 -14.27 2.45
C MET A 638 11.46 -13.22 1.48
N TYR A 639 12.26 -12.96 0.43
CA TYR A 639 11.82 -12.20 -0.74
C TYR A 639 10.93 -13.03 -1.65
N ARG A 640 9.99 -12.36 -2.30
CA ARG A 640 9.11 -12.86 -3.37
C ARG A 640 9.01 -11.81 -4.47
N ILE A 641 8.38 -12.17 -5.56
CA ILE A 641 8.18 -11.26 -6.70
C ILE A 641 6.69 -10.98 -6.93
N ASN A 642 6.45 -9.81 -7.52
CA ASN A 642 5.26 -9.47 -8.30
C ASN A 642 5.70 -8.98 -9.67
N MET A 643 4.86 -9.16 -10.69
CA MET A 643 4.98 -8.53 -11.99
C MET A 643 3.72 -7.75 -12.25
N LEU A 644 3.77 -6.43 -12.18
CA LEU A 644 2.61 -5.59 -12.27
C LEU A 644 2.93 -4.28 -12.98
N PRO A 645 2.21 -3.93 -14.06
CA PRO A 645 2.28 -2.59 -14.61
C PRO A 645 1.60 -1.61 -13.64
N THR A 646 2.25 -0.50 -13.38
CA THR A 646 1.74 0.60 -12.57
C THR A 646 2.04 1.92 -13.27
N THR A 647 1.56 3.05 -12.73
CA THR A 647 1.95 4.37 -13.25
C THR A 647 3.46 4.60 -13.27
N CYS A 648 4.23 3.79 -12.54
CA CYS A 648 5.69 3.79 -12.56
C CYS A 648 6.27 3.53 -13.97
N HIS A 649 5.53 2.87 -14.86
CA HIS A 649 5.94 2.66 -16.26
C HIS A 649 6.12 3.99 -17.03
N VAL A 650 5.42 5.05 -16.64
CA VAL A 650 5.60 6.39 -17.22
C VAL A 650 6.98 6.92 -16.87
N TYR A 651 7.32 6.90 -15.59
CA TYR A 651 8.64 7.31 -15.11
C TYR A 651 9.77 6.45 -15.66
N PHE A 652 9.59 5.14 -15.65
CA PHE A 652 10.61 4.24 -16.17
C PHE A 652 10.84 4.44 -17.68
N GLY A 653 9.78 4.71 -18.44
CA GLY A 653 9.91 5.06 -19.85
C GLY A 653 10.60 6.40 -20.08
N ASP A 654 10.37 7.39 -19.21
CA ASP A 654 10.98 8.71 -19.31
C ASP A 654 12.52 8.69 -19.17
N VAL A 655 13.05 7.77 -18.34
CA VAL A 655 14.50 7.59 -18.15
C VAL A 655 15.15 6.65 -19.15
N MET A 656 14.46 6.27 -20.23
CA MET A 656 14.95 5.33 -21.25
C MET A 656 15.02 5.96 -22.65
N MET A 657 16.05 5.55 -23.41
CA MET A 657 16.14 5.78 -24.83
C MET A 657 15.12 4.93 -25.61
N ALA A 658 15.10 5.07 -26.95
CA ALA A 658 14.26 4.20 -27.79
C ALA A 658 14.57 2.71 -27.57
N SER A 659 13.56 1.85 -27.69
CA SER A 659 13.72 0.42 -27.44
C SER A 659 13.34 -0.47 -28.63
N PRO A 660 13.89 -1.70 -28.71
CA PRO A 660 13.76 -2.58 -29.88
C PRO A 660 12.33 -2.94 -30.28
N ASN A 661 11.34 -2.81 -29.39
CA ASN A 661 9.92 -3.03 -29.70
C ASN A 661 9.27 -1.88 -30.50
N GLY A 662 10.04 -0.80 -30.77
CA GLY A 662 9.58 0.40 -31.49
C GLY A 662 9.05 1.51 -30.57
N ARG A 663 9.23 1.42 -29.23
CA ARG A 663 8.96 2.51 -28.28
C ARG A 663 9.98 3.64 -28.51
N LEU A 664 9.52 4.87 -28.60
CA LEU A 664 10.39 6.04 -28.72
C LEU A 664 10.99 6.44 -27.36
N ALA A 665 12.09 7.16 -27.38
CA ALA A 665 12.72 7.70 -26.17
C ALA A 665 11.71 8.55 -25.36
N HIS A 666 11.81 8.50 -24.04
CA HIS A 666 10.93 9.24 -23.10
C HIS A 666 9.43 8.91 -23.19
N LYS A 667 9.06 7.79 -23.77
CA LYS A 667 7.68 7.34 -23.78
C LYS A 667 7.45 6.23 -22.74
N PRO A 668 6.25 6.14 -22.17
CA PRO A 668 5.93 5.07 -21.21
C PRO A 668 6.28 3.67 -21.73
N GLU A 669 6.62 2.78 -20.79
CA GLU A 669 6.86 1.38 -21.05
C GLU A 669 5.59 0.60 -21.39
#